data_ae50e59d62744b8cc3d44fde40c90978
#
_entry.id   ae50e59d62744b8cc3d44fde40c90978
#
_cell.length_a   1.000
_cell.length_b   1.000
_cell.length_c   1.000
_cell.angle_alpha   90.00
_cell.angle_beta   90.00
_cell.angle_gamma   90.00
#
_symmetry.space_group_name_H-M   'P 1'
#
loop_
_entity.id
_entity.type
_entity.pdbx_description
1 polymer ?
#
loop_
_entity_poly.entity_id
_entity_poly.type
_entity_poly.pdbx_seq_one_letter_code
_entity_poly.pdbx_strand_id
1 'polypeptide(L)'
;MGLEKITRKLQEALQAAQGIASKSAHPELKSAHVLLALLQQEGGIAVPILQKAGVDITTLKAAVANALGREPSVQGASTQPQISVGLRATLDAADEVRESLGDEFLSVEHFLLGSLKGDSPAGKLLKEAGLDEKKARDAVKEVRGSQKVTDENPEGKYQTLEKYGTDLTARARAGKIDPVIGRDHEIRRVLQVLSRRTKNNPVLIGEPGVGKTAIVEGLARRIVSGDVPDSMKNKRVIVMDLGGMLAGAKYRGEFEDRLKAFLKEVTEAEGRIILFIDELHTIVGAGASEGAVDASNLLKPQLARGELHAIGATTLDEYRKHIEKDAALERRFQPVMVGEPSVEDTVAILRGLKERYEVHHGVRIQDGALVAAAALSDRYISDRFLPDKAVDLVDEAASRLKIELDSMPTEIDALERQIMQLEMEKKALEKETDKASAARLGKVVEEQSNLREQSSGLMAQWRNEKAVIDEVRAAQGKIEALKGDAERAQRIGDLTRASQITYGDLPDAVKSLEVAKDQLAVLQKNGAMLKEEVTEEDIARVVSSWTGIPVNRLQEGEKQKLVQMEERLGARVVGQKRAIKAVSNAVRRARAGLQDENRPIGSFLFLGPTGVGKTELSKALAEFLFDDEGAMVRIDMSEYMEKHSVARLIGAPPGYVGYEEGGQLSEHVRRKPYSVVLFDEVEKAHHDVFNVLLQVLDDGRITDGQGRTVDFRNTVIILTSNIGSQFILHEENAEQREAKVNEALRGHFRPEFLNRIDEIIIFDRLVREEIATIVDLQLDRVRKRLSKQGLALALSENAKEFIGNQGYDPVYGARPLKRAIQHLLLDPLSLDVLDGKFADGDVIRAELDKGSIVFAKA
;
A
#
# COMPACT_ATOMS: atom_id res chain seq x y z
N MET A 1 38.04 45.92 13.07
CA MET A 1 36.92 45.03 13.11
C MET A 1 37.41 43.59 12.97
N GLY A 2 37.33 42.80 14.02
CA GLY A 2 37.66 41.37 13.92
C GLY A 2 36.57 40.66 13.12
N LEU A 3 36.90 40.15 11.95
CA LEU A 3 36.03 39.31 11.11
C LEU A 3 35.64 37.96 11.80
N GLU A 4 36.00 37.82 13.07
CA GLU A 4 35.79 36.60 13.86
C GLU A 4 34.36 36.44 14.42
N LYS A 5 33.49 37.50 14.31
CA LYS A 5 32.13 37.45 14.83
C LYS A 5 31.08 37.74 13.75
N ILE A 6 31.19 37.09 12.62
CA ILE A 6 30.21 37.19 11.52
C ILE A 6 29.52 35.84 11.33
N THR A 7 28.19 35.87 11.14
CA THR A 7 27.43 34.64 10.84
C THR A 7 27.84 34.03 9.53
N ARG A 8 27.70 32.70 9.44
CA ARG A 8 28.10 31.90 8.26
C ARG A 8 27.43 32.37 6.98
N LYS A 9 26.16 32.72 7.03
CA LYS A 9 25.38 33.21 5.88
C LYS A 9 25.86 34.58 5.39
N LEU A 10 26.18 35.49 6.30
CA LEU A 10 26.75 36.79 5.92
C LEU A 10 28.16 36.63 5.35
N GLN A 11 28.95 35.69 5.88
CA GLN A 11 30.27 35.36 5.33
C GLN A 11 30.18 34.79 3.92
N GLU A 12 29.27 33.86 3.69
CA GLU A 12 28.99 33.30 2.36
C GLU A 12 28.55 34.40 1.37
N ALA A 13 27.68 35.30 1.81
CA ALA A 13 27.23 36.44 0.99
C ALA A 13 28.37 37.41 0.62
N LEU A 14 29.29 37.69 1.58
CA LEU A 14 30.46 38.50 1.29
C LEU A 14 31.42 37.85 0.28
N GLN A 15 31.64 36.52 0.38
CA GLN A 15 32.42 35.77 -0.59
C GLN A 15 31.76 35.77 -1.97
N ALA A 16 30.44 35.52 -2.01
CA ALA A 16 29.69 35.57 -3.27
C ALA A 16 29.73 36.97 -3.92
N ALA A 17 29.58 38.00 -3.10
CA ALA A 17 29.68 39.39 -3.52
C ALA A 17 31.06 39.72 -4.14
N GLN A 18 32.15 39.20 -3.54
CA GLN A 18 33.50 39.29 -4.09
C GLN A 18 33.63 38.61 -5.44
N GLY A 19 32.97 37.41 -5.58
CA GLY A 19 32.89 36.71 -6.86
C GLY A 19 32.12 37.48 -7.92
N ILE A 20 31.01 38.16 -7.55
CA ILE A 20 30.24 39.01 -8.44
C ILE A 20 31.07 40.20 -8.90
N ALA A 21 31.74 40.90 -7.98
CA ALA A 21 32.58 42.02 -8.32
C ALA A 21 33.75 41.64 -9.26
N SER A 22 34.40 40.50 -8.96
CA SER A 22 35.48 39.98 -9.83
C SER A 22 35.00 39.61 -11.23
N LYS A 23 33.84 38.95 -11.38
CA LYS A 23 33.26 38.61 -12.67
C LYS A 23 32.88 39.84 -13.50
N SER A 24 32.44 40.90 -12.82
CA SER A 24 32.07 42.17 -13.45
C SER A 24 33.28 43.09 -13.69
N ALA A 25 34.49 42.67 -13.33
CA ALA A 25 35.73 43.44 -13.39
C ALA A 25 35.66 44.81 -12.65
N HIS A 26 34.92 44.82 -11.53
CA HIS A 26 34.82 46.03 -10.67
C HIS A 26 36.03 46.09 -9.72
N PRO A 27 36.70 47.24 -9.60
CA PRO A 27 37.88 47.39 -8.74
C PRO A 27 37.55 47.42 -7.26
N GLU A 28 36.30 47.74 -6.92
CA GLU A 28 35.85 47.91 -5.55
C GLU A 28 34.63 47.02 -5.26
N LEU A 29 34.66 46.36 -4.07
CA LEU A 29 33.51 45.64 -3.49
C LEU A 29 32.64 46.65 -2.75
N LYS A 30 31.42 46.90 -3.28
CA LYS A 30 30.44 47.85 -2.69
C LYS A 30 29.30 47.12 -2.01
N SER A 31 28.52 47.81 -1.14
CA SER A 31 27.36 47.25 -0.46
C SER A 31 26.26 46.71 -1.39
N ALA A 32 26.16 47.24 -2.62
CA ALA A 32 25.25 46.76 -3.65
C ALA A 32 25.61 45.32 -4.14
N HIS A 33 26.91 44.97 -4.19
CA HIS A 33 27.33 43.62 -4.50
C HIS A 33 26.86 42.60 -3.40
N VAL A 34 27.00 43.04 -2.13
CA VAL A 34 26.56 42.20 -1.00
C VAL A 34 25.04 42.05 -1.01
N LEU A 35 24.31 43.14 -1.29
CA LEU A 35 22.83 43.06 -1.42
C LEU A 35 22.43 42.12 -2.56
N LEU A 36 23.09 42.17 -3.73
CA LEU A 36 22.79 41.22 -4.80
C LEU A 36 23.07 39.76 -4.39
N ALA A 37 24.20 39.53 -3.73
CA ALA A 37 24.54 38.19 -3.22
C ALA A 37 23.48 37.68 -2.23
N LEU A 38 23.04 38.53 -1.30
CA LEU A 38 21.99 38.22 -0.34
C LEU A 38 20.63 37.91 -1.02
N LEU A 39 20.29 38.63 -2.10
CA LEU A 39 19.08 38.39 -2.89
C LEU A 39 19.14 37.11 -3.74
N GLN A 40 20.34 36.56 -3.97
CA GLN A 40 20.58 35.33 -4.73
C GLN A 40 20.87 34.12 -3.82
N GLN A 41 21.06 34.33 -2.54
CA GLN A 41 21.46 33.30 -1.59
C GLN A 41 20.29 32.34 -1.30
N GLU A 42 20.48 31.06 -1.56
CA GLU A 42 19.49 30.02 -1.20
C GLU A 42 19.44 29.81 0.30
N GLY A 43 18.21 29.80 0.86
CA GLY A 43 17.99 29.63 2.29
C GLY A 43 18.48 30.80 3.16
N GLY A 44 18.74 31.98 2.58
CA GLY A 44 19.08 33.22 3.34
C GLY A 44 17.82 33.95 3.82
N ILE A 45 17.95 34.73 4.87
CA ILE A 45 16.85 35.47 5.51
C ILE A 45 16.57 36.85 4.86
N ALA A 46 17.45 37.34 3.99
CA ALA A 46 17.25 38.65 3.34
C ALA A 46 15.95 38.74 2.57
N VAL A 47 15.66 37.72 1.75
CA VAL A 47 14.43 37.67 0.93
C VAL A 47 13.17 37.63 1.80
N PRO A 48 13.02 36.72 2.80
CA PRO A 48 11.91 36.76 3.74
C PRO A 48 11.69 38.10 4.46
N ILE A 49 12.75 38.74 4.95
CA ILE A 49 12.65 40.05 5.63
C ILE A 49 12.10 41.10 4.64
N LEU A 50 12.63 41.14 3.42
CA LEU A 50 12.22 42.13 2.42
C LEU A 50 10.78 41.91 1.92
N GLN A 51 10.35 40.66 1.76
CA GLN A 51 8.97 40.30 1.41
C GLN A 51 7.98 40.70 2.52
N LYS A 52 8.32 40.42 3.77
CA LYS A 52 7.50 40.83 4.92
C LYS A 52 7.40 42.36 5.04
N ALA A 53 8.46 43.06 4.66
CA ALA A 53 8.45 44.54 4.60
C ALA A 53 7.68 45.09 3.39
N GLY A 54 7.11 44.22 2.51
CA GLY A 54 6.33 44.62 1.33
C GLY A 54 7.15 45.03 0.12
N VAL A 55 8.42 44.61 0.04
CA VAL A 55 9.32 44.91 -1.09
C VAL A 55 9.19 43.86 -2.17
N ASP A 56 9.00 44.25 -3.44
CA ASP A 56 9.07 43.36 -4.57
C ASP A 56 10.51 42.95 -4.91
N ILE A 57 10.83 41.69 -4.60
CA ILE A 57 12.17 41.12 -4.76
C ILE A 57 12.63 41.13 -6.23
N THR A 58 11.72 40.88 -7.17
CA THR A 58 12.03 40.82 -8.59
C THR A 58 12.48 42.20 -9.12
N THR A 59 11.73 43.22 -8.77
CA THR A 59 12.03 44.62 -9.12
C THR A 59 13.31 45.09 -8.44
N LEU A 60 13.49 44.78 -7.15
CA LEU A 60 14.71 45.14 -6.41
C LEU A 60 15.95 44.46 -7.00
N LYS A 61 15.89 43.19 -7.31
CA LYS A 61 17.00 42.43 -7.91
C LYS A 61 17.41 43.03 -9.26
N ALA A 62 16.46 43.40 -10.08
CA ALA A 62 16.71 44.07 -11.36
C ALA A 62 17.34 45.48 -11.13
N ALA A 63 16.85 46.26 -10.17
CA ALA A 63 17.40 47.56 -9.85
C ALA A 63 18.87 47.51 -9.37
N VAL A 64 19.16 46.54 -8.46
CA VAL A 64 20.54 46.30 -7.99
C VAL A 64 21.45 45.85 -9.13
N ALA A 65 21.01 44.95 -10.01
CA ALA A 65 21.79 44.52 -11.16
C ALA A 65 22.06 45.66 -12.12
N ASN A 66 21.07 46.51 -12.40
CA ASN A 66 21.23 47.70 -13.25
C ASN A 66 22.17 48.76 -12.64
N ALA A 67 22.11 48.96 -11.32
CA ALA A 67 23.01 49.85 -10.60
C ALA A 67 24.47 49.37 -10.69
N LEU A 68 24.69 48.07 -10.52
CA LEU A 68 26.01 47.45 -10.67
C LEU A 68 26.52 47.52 -12.13
N GLY A 69 25.64 47.37 -13.10
CA GLY A 69 26.02 47.49 -14.54
C GLY A 69 26.48 48.88 -14.96
N ARG A 70 26.24 49.92 -14.17
CA ARG A 70 26.71 51.31 -14.38
C ARG A 70 28.05 51.62 -13.71
N GLU A 71 28.56 50.68 -12.91
CA GLU A 71 29.83 50.86 -12.21
C GLU A 71 31.02 50.75 -13.18
N PRO A 72 32.10 51.47 -12.93
CA PRO A 72 33.30 51.39 -13.75
C PRO A 72 33.93 50.01 -13.73
N SER A 73 34.22 49.45 -14.92
CA SER A 73 34.94 48.18 -15.06
C SER A 73 36.38 48.44 -15.55
N VAL A 74 37.32 47.68 -15.01
CA VAL A 74 38.74 47.78 -15.37
C VAL A 74 39.13 46.56 -16.18
N GLN A 75 39.40 46.72 -17.49
CA GLN A 75 39.88 45.65 -18.35
C GLN A 75 41.36 45.39 -18.15
N GLY A 76 41.76 44.16 -17.88
CA GLY A 76 43.17 43.70 -17.97
C GLY A 76 43.93 43.48 -16.67
N ALA A 77 43.32 43.64 -15.52
CA ALA A 77 43.99 43.34 -14.22
C ALA A 77 43.27 42.22 -13.45
N SER A 78 43.95 41.15 -13.14
CA SER A 78 43.52 40.11 -12.20
C SER A 78 43.66 40.58 -10.73
N THR A 79 43.20 41.78 -10.43
CA THR A 79 43.24 42.37 -9.08
C THR A 79 42.00 41.94 -8.32
N GLN A 80 42.18 41.39 -7.12
CA GLN A 80 41.08 41.12 -6.20
C GLN A 80 40.38 42.48 -5.86
N PRO A 81 39.03 42.53 -5.93
CA PRO A 81 38.31 43.78 -5.61
C PRO A 81 38.59 44.21 -4.16
N GLN A 82 38.96 45.46 -3.98
CA GLN A 82 39.19 46.04 -2.65
C GLN A 82 37.88 46.44 -2.00
N ILE A 83 37.75 46.24 -0.70
CA ILE A 83 36.58 46.68 0.08
C ILE A 83 36.47 48.20 0.00
N SER A 84 35.38 48.74 -0.56
CA SER A 84 35.14 50.17 -0.64
C SER A 84 34.93 50.81 0.73
N VAL A 85 35.28 52.09 0.88
CA VAL A 85 35.06 52.86 2.09
C VAL A 85 33.58 52.85 2.50
N GLY A 86 32.67 52.89 1.49
CA GLY A 86 31.22 52.80 1.72
C GLY A 86 30.75 51.46 2.26
N LEU A 87 31.32 50.36 1.82
CA LEU A 87 30.98 49.03 2.37
C LEU A 87 31.50 48.91 3.83
N ARG A 88 32.71 49.41 4.10
CA ARG A 88 33.26 49.42 5.45
C ARG A 88 32.37 50.20 6.42
N ALA A 89 31.93 51.41 6.01
CA ALA A 89 31.00 52.19 6.80
C ALA A 89 29.62 51.48 7.02
N THR A 90 29.17 50.78 6.00
CA THR A 90 27.93 49.95 6.12
C THR A 90 28.08 48.80 7.13
N LEU A 91 29.23 48.14 7.14
CA LEU A 91 29.52 47.08 8.11
C LEU A 91 29.71 47.63 9.52
N ASP A 92 30.33 48.81 9.68
CA ASP A 92 30.45 49.49 10.97
C ASP A 92 29.06 49.92 11.51
N ALA A 93 28.19 50.47 10.65
CA ALA A 93 26.81 50.80 11.03
C ALA A 93 25.98 49.52 11.35
N ALA A 94 26.24 48.42 10.67
CA ALA A 94 25.61 47.11 10.97
C ALA A 94 26.09 46.58 12.35
N ASP A 95 27.34 46.79 12.71
CA ASP A 95 27.87 46.38 14.00
C ASP A 95 27.27 47.21 15.15
N GLU A 96 27.03 48.50 14.94
CA GLU A 96 26.27 49.34 15.91
C GLU A 96 24.82 48.81 16.10
N VAL A 97 24.18 48.38 15.03
CA VAL A 97 22.84 47.75 15.10
C VAL A 97 22.91 46.46 15.90
N ARG A 98 23.91 45.62 15.68
CA ARG A 98 24.16 44.37 16.42
C ARG A 98 24.27 44.67 17.92
N GLU A 99 25.10 45.62 18.29
CA GLU A 99 25.25 46.02 19.72
C GLU A 99 23.95 46.54 20.31
N SER A 100 23.20 47.36 19.57
CA SER A 100 21.91 47.91 20.03
C SER A 100 20.84 46.82 20.25
N LEU A 101 20.93 45.69 19.55
CA LEU A 101 20.03 44.53 19.69
C LEU A 101 20.55 43.53 20.73
N GLY A 102 21.79 43.70 21.23
CA GLY A 102 22.39 42.80 22.21
C GLY A 102 22.77 41.45 21.67
N ASP A 103 23.19 41.42 20.41
CA ASP A 103 23.59 40.21 19.68
C ASP A 103 25.12 40.03 19.69
N GLU A 104 25.57 38.76 19.67
CA GLU A 104 27.01 38.44 19.74
C GLU A 104 27.65 38.39 18.34
N PHE A 105 26.87 37.98 17.29
CA PHE A 105 27.38 37.88 15.94
C PHE A 105 26.69 38.85 14.99
N LEU A 106 27.46 39.39 14.04
CA LEU A 106 26.95 40.19 12.94
C LEU A 106 26.29 39.32 11.88
N SER A 107 25.03 39.54 11.60
CA SER A 107 24.19 38.73 10.70
C SER A 107 23.63 39.53 9.53
N VAL A 108 22.89 38.86 8.65
CA VAL A 108 22.29 39.44 7.45
C VAL A 108 21.32 40.58 7.77
N GLU A 109 20.48 40.43 8.81
CA GLU A 109 19.54 41.47 9.24
C GLU A 109 20.26 42.72 9.72
N HIS A 110 21.38 42.59 10.39
CA HIS A 110 22.20 43.72 10.79
C HIS A 110 22.76 44.46 9.60
N PHE A 111 23.21 43.75 8.57
CA PHE A 111 23.67 44.37 7.34
C PHE A 111 22.55 45.13 6.60
N LEU A 112 21.34 44.58 6.55
CA LEU A 112 20.19 45.25 5.93
C LEU A 112 19.84 46.54 6.69
N LEU A 113 19.72 46.47 8.06
CA LEU A 113 19.42 47.62 8.88
C LEU A 113 20.56 48.67 8.87
N GLY A 114 21.82 48.23 8.91
CA GLY A 114 22.98 49.10 8.79
C GLY A 114 23.10 49.82 7.44
N SER A 115 22.68 49.15 6.37
CA SER A 115 22.60 49.73 5.03
C SER A 115 21.59 50.90 4.98
N LEU A 116 20.50 50.87 5.74
CA LEU A 116 19.46 51.88 5.79
C LEU A 116 19.85 53.11 6.64
N LYS A 117 20.72 52.94 7.67
CA LYS A 117 21.18 54.02 8.52
C LYS A 117 22.12 55.03 7.80
N GLY A 118 22.92 54.52 6.83
CA GLY A 118 23.87 55.33 6.09
C GLY A 118 23.41 55.71 4.69
N ASP A 119 24.27 56.48 4.00
CA ASP A 119 24.10 56.86 2.58
C ASP A 119 24.81 55.81 1.67
N SER A 120 24.58 54.50 1.92
CA SER A 120 25.21 53.47 1.18
C SER A 120 24.48 53.15 -0.14
N PRO A 121 25.17 52.64 -1.20
CA PRO A 121 24.53 52.24 -2.43
C PRO A 121 23.40 51.21 -2.20
N ALA A 122 23.57 50.24 -1.31
CA ALA A 122 22.52 49.28 -0.96
C ALA A 122 21.35 49.99 -0.27
N GLY A 123 21.61 50.91 0.68
CA GLY A 123 20.58 51.65 1.40
C GLY A 123 19.72 52.51 0.49
N LYS A 124 20.32 53.18 -0.53
CA LYS A 124 19.57 53.91 -1.53
C LYS A 124 18.61 53.04 -2.31
N LEU A 125 19.07 51.91 -2.81
CA LEU A 125 18.26 50.95 -3.58
C LEU A 125 17.13 50.35 -2.71
N LEU A 126 17.38 50.08 -1.44
CA LEU A 126 16.36 49.61 -0.51
C LEU A 126 15.30 50.71 -0.21
N LYS A 127 15.71 51.95 -0.04
CA LYS A 127 14.79 53.08 0.17
C LYS A 127 13.96 53.38 -1.06
N GLU A 128 14.55 53.30 -2.27
CA GLU A 128 13.85 53.43 -3.55
C GLU A 128 12.82 52.31 -3.76
N ALA A 129 13.09 51.11 -3.21
CA ALA A 129 12.15 49.99 -3.21
C ALA A 129 11.06 50.11 -2.13
N GLY A 130 10.99 51.24 -1.39
CA GLY A 130 9.97 51.53 -0.38
C GLY A 130 10.23 50.93 1.02
N LEU A 131 11.48 50.50 1.31
CA LEU A 131 11.91 50.01 2.60
C LEU A 131 12.44 51.17 3.44
N ASP A 132 11.77 51.48 4.55
CA ASP A 132 12.28 52.39 5.59
C ASP A 132 12.81 51.60 6.81
N GLU A 133 13.56 52.27 7.69
CA GLU A 133 14.17 51.62 8.87
C GLU A 133 13.11 51.00 9.80
N LYS A 134 11.95 51.65 9.92
CA LYS A 134 10.87 51.17 10.78
C LYS A 134 10.28 49.86 10.24
N LYS A 135 9.91 49.84 8.95
CA LYS A 135 9.41 48.61 8.29
C LYS A 135 10.44 47.50 8.32
N ALA A 136 11.72 47.82 8.10
CA ALA A 136 12.79 46.83 8.17
C ALA A 136 12.92 46.25 9.59
N ARG A 137 12.86 47.08 10.64
CA ARG A 137 12.90 46.58 12.03
C ARG A 137 11.71 45.76 12.40
N ASP A 138 10.51 46.15 11.98
CA ASP A 138 9.28 45.40 12.22
C ASP A 138 9.34 44.03 11.48
N ALA A 139 9.79 44.01 10.23
CA ALA A 139 9.98 42.77 9.45
C ALA A 139 11.06 41.86 10.08
N VAL A 140 12.20 42.44 10.52
CA VAL A 140 13.22 41.64 11.22
C VAL A 140 12.67 41.04 12.49
N LYS A 141 11.89 41.79 13.28
CA LYS A 141 11.25 41.30 14.49
C LYS A 141 10.24 40.17 14.18
N GLU A 142 9.51 40.27 13.09
CA GLU A 142 8.54 39.26 12.69
C GLU A 142 9.23 37.97 12.19
N VAL A 143 10.35 38.09 11.44
CA VAL A 143 11.10 36.92 10.93
C VAL A 143 11.91 36.24 12.04
N ARG A 144 12.52 37.02 12.92
CA ARG A 144 13.43 36.58 13.97
C ARG A 144 12.72 36.16 15.25
N GLY A 145 11.51 36.70 15.53
CA GLY A 145 10.83 36.53 16.80
C GLY A 145 11.64 37.12 17.95
N SER A 146 11.68 36.45 19.11
CA SER A 146 12.44 36.83 20.31
C SER A 146 13.86 36.26 20.32
N GLN A 147 14.34 35.65 19.25
CA GLN A 147 15.64 34.98 19.23
C GLN A 147 16.81 36.01 19.11
N LYS A 148 17.92 35.75 19.84
CA LYS A 148 19.15 36.51 19.74
C LYS A 148 20.16 35.76 18.89
N VAL A 149 21.04 36.50 18.21
CA VAL A 149 22.13 35.95 17.39
C VAL A 149 23.31 35.64 18.32
N THR A 150 23.31 34.43 18.89
CA THR A 150 24.32 33.96 19.85
C THR A 150 25.31 32.96 19.26
N ASP A 151 25.12 32.55 18.00
CA ASP A 151 26.02 31.61 17.32
C ASP A 151 26.24 31.96 15.85
N GLU A 152 27.11 31.21 15.19
CA GLU A 152 27.50 31.45 13.81
C GLU A 152 26.40 31.08 12.79
N ASN A 153 25.37 30.32 13.19
CA ASN A 153 24.32 29.82 12.27
C ASN A 153 22.89 30.07 12.83
N PRO A 154 22.51 31.32 13.16
CA PRO A 154 21.25 31.65 13.78
C PRO A 154 20.05 31.44 12.87
N GLU A 155 20.25 31.50 11.54
CA GLU A 155 19.18 31.48 10.54
C GLU A 155 18.49 30.13 10.43
N GLY A 156 19.15 29.04 10.83
CA GLY A 156 18.56 27.71 10.97
C GLY A 156 17.49 27.64 12.07
N LYS A 157 17.45 28.63 12.97
CA LYS A 157 16.55 28.72 14.12
C LYS A 157 15.39 29.69 13.90
N TYR A 158 15.35 30.41 12.78
CA TYR A 158 14.29 31.37 12.45
C TYR A 158 13.17 30.73 11.67
N GLN A 159 11.93 31.12 11.97
CA GLN A 159 10.74 30.62 11.29
C GLN A 159 10.66 29.08 11.30
N THR A 160 11.09 28.45 12.39
CA THR A 160 11.10 26.99 12.50
C THR A 160 9.69 26.42 12.44
N LEU A 161 8.70 27.17 12.91
CA LEU A 161 7.29 26.80 12.86
C LEU A 161 6.75 26.75 11.42
N GLU A 162 7.18 27.67 10.55
CA GLU A 162 6.78 27.68 9.14
C GLU A 162 7.55 26.65 8.30
N LYS A 163 8.82 26.37 8.69
CA LYS A 163 9.68 25.38 7.99
C LYS A 163 9.32 23.93 8.30
N TYR A 164 9.02 23.65 9.57
CA TYR A 164 8.85 22.29 10.07
C TYR A 164 7.45 22.01 10.63
N GLY A 165 6.53 22.96 10.45
CA GLY A 165 5.15 22.85 10.89
C GLY A 165 4.16 22.98 9.74
N THR A 166 3.24 22.05 9.63
CA THR A 166 2.10 22.17 8.70
C THR A 166 0.86 22.63 9.46
N ASP A 167 0.35 23.82 9.13
CA ASP A 167 -0.87 24.36 9.76
C ASP A 167 -2.13 23.73 9.16
N LEU A 168 -2.74 22.79 9.89
CA LEU A 168 -3.99 22.15 9.50
C LEU A 168 -5.17 23.11 9.49
N THR A 169 -5.21 24.11 10.40
CA THR A 169 -6.29 25.09 10.42
C THR A 169 -6.23 26.02 9.20
N ALA A 170 -5.03 26.36 8.73
CA ALA A 170 -4.86 27.10 7.48
C ALA A 170 -5.28 26.24 6.26
N ARG A 171 -4.91 24.96 6.24
CA ARG A 171 -5.35 24.02 5.19
C ARG A 171 -6.86 23.82 5.20
N ALA A 172 -7.49 23.74 6.39
CA ALA A 172 -8.94 23.65 6.52
C ALA A 172 -9.64 24.90 5.98
N ARG A 173 -9.11 26.10 6.27
CA ARG A 173 -9.63 27.36 5.70
C ARG A 173 -9.53 27.40 4.18
N ALA A 174 -8.46 26.84 3.64
CA ALA A 174 -8.26 26.75 2.20
C ALA A 174 -9.08 25.63 1.54
N GLY A 175 -9.88 24.84 2.28
CA GLY A 175 -10.66 23.72 1.75
C GLY A 175 -9.83 22.50 1.33
N LYS A 176 -8.57 22.39 1.80
CA LYS A 176 -7.63 21.35 1.41
C LYS A 176 -7.61 20.14 2.34
N ILE A 177 -8.56 20.05 3.27
CA ILE A 177 -8.71 18.90 4.18
C ILE A 177 -9.97 18.12 3.82
N ASP A 178 -9.84 16.80 3.80
CA ASP A 178 -10.94 15.89 3.52
C ASP A 178 -12.06 15.94 4.57
N PRO A 179 -13.32 15.65 4.22
CA PRO A 179 -14.38 15.50 5.18
C PRO A 179 -14.09 14.31 6.10
N VAL A 180 -14.15 14.54 7.41
CA VAL A 180 -14.00 13.49 8.40
C VAL A 180 -15.37 13.02 8.85
N ILE A 181 -15.62 11.73 8.66
CA ILE A 181 -16.93 11.08 8.89
C ILE A 181 -16.73 9.97 9.92
N GLY A 182 -17.73 9.78 10.79
CA GLY A 182 -17.77 8.66 11.75
C GLY A 182 -16.81 8.78 12.95
N ARG A 183 -16.15 9.94 13.13
CA ARG A 183 -15.18 10.16 14.23
C ARG A 183 -15.61 11.24 15.23
N ASP A 184 -16.89 11.52 15.31
CA ASP A 184 -17.42 12.58 16.18
C ASP A 184 -17.18 12.32 17.65
N HIS A 185 -17.24 11.07 18.09
CA HIS A 185 -17.03 10.67 19.48
C HIS A 185 -15.56 10.92 19.89
N GLU A 186 -14.63 10.49 19.07
CA GLU A 186 -13.20 10.68 19.34
C GLU A 186 -12.80 12.15 19.31
N ILE A 187 -13.30 12.93 18.34
CA ILE A 187 -13.05 14.38 18.28
C ILE A 187 -13.60 15.08 19.52
N ARG A 188 -14.81 14.74 19.97
CA ARG A 188 -15.37 15.28 21.23
C ARG A 188 -14.51 14.88 22.43
N ARG A 189 -14.02 13.65 22.46
CA ARG A 189 -13.14 13.19 23.53
C ARG A 189 -11.82 13.94 23.56
N VAL A 190 -11.21 14.18 22.40
CA VAL A 190 -10.01 15.00 22.26
C VAL A 190 -10.25 16.42 22.77
N LEU A 191 -11.37 17.06 22.38
CA LEU A 191 -11.76 18.38 22.87
C LEU A 191 -11.94 18.42 24.41
N GLN A 192 -12.60 17.40 24.97
CA GLN A 192 -12.75 17.26 26.42
C GLN A 192 -11.41 17.16 27.14
N VAL A 193 -10.47 16.36 26.58
CA VAL A 193 -9.15 16.20 27.18
C VAL A 193 -8.35 17.52 27.10
N LEU A 194 -8.33 18.18 25.95
CA LEU A 194 -7.65 19.48 25.76
C LEU A 194 -8.18 20.59 26.70
N SER A 195 -9.44 20.47 27.12
CA SER A 195 -10.07 21.44 28.04
C SER A 195 -9.82 21.14 29.53
N ARG A 196 -9.11 20.09 29.88
CA ARG A 196 -8.80 19.69 31.27
C ARG A 196 -7.71 20.58 31.85
N ARG A 197 -7.70 20.71 33.19
CA ARG A 197 -6.64 21.42 33.91
C ARG A 197 -5.33 20.61 33.98
N THR A 198 -5.42 19.28 34.03
CA THR A 198 -4.30 18.35 34.13
C THR A 198 -4.55 17.20 33.19
N LYS A 199 -3.49 16.50 32.73
CA LYS A 199 -3.58 15.47 31.71
C LYS A 199 -4.37 15.97 30.48
N ASN A 200 -4.03 17.18 30.05
CA ASN A 200 -4.72 17.91 28.99
C ASN A 200 -4.13 17.64 27.58
N ASN A 201 -3.22 16.70 27.46
CA ASN A 201 -2.64 16.29 26.17
C ASN A 201 -3.21 14.90 25.80
N PRO A 202 -4.10 14.79 24.80
CA PRO A 202 -4.60 13.51 24.35
C PRO A 202 -3.53 12.74 23.54
N VAL A 203 -3.48 11.43 23.70
CA VAL A 203 -2.76 10.52 22.81
C VAL A 203 -3.76 9.61 22.13
N LEU A 204 -3.83 9.69 20.81
CA LEU A 204 -4.63 8.80 19.97
C LEU A 204 -3.91 7.46 19.85
N ILE A 205 -4.52 6.42 20.40
CA ILE A 205 -3.95 5.08 20.41
C ILE A 205 -4.81 4.16 19.53
N GLY A 206 -4.22 3.57 18.54
CA GLY A 206 -4.92 2.64 17.63
C GLY A 206 -3.98 2.04 16.60
N GLU A 207 -4.45 1.03 15.91
CA GLU A 207 -3.69 0.36 14.87
C GLU A 207 -3.35 1.29 13.70
N PRO A 208 -2.33 0.96 12.87
CA PRO A 208 -2.03 1.72 11.66
C PRO A 208 -3.24 1.76 10.73
N GLY A 209 -3.51 2.90 10.08
CA GLY A 209 -4.57 2.99 9.08
C GLY A 209 -6.01 3.18 9.63
N VAL A 210 -6.23 3.18 10.97
CA VAL A 210 -7.57 3.40 11.53
C VAL A 210 -8.07 4.86 11.47
N GLY A 211 -7.25 5.79 10.97
CA GLY A 211 -7.63 7.20 10.80
C GLY A 211 -7.31 8.11 11.98
N LYS A 212 -6.25 7.87 12.75
CA LYS A 212 -5.80 8.73 13.84
C LYS A 212 -5.56 10.19 13.40
N THR A 213 -4.88 10.38 12.29
CA THR A 213 -4.58 11.71 11.73
C THR A 213 -5.85 12.42 11.27
N ALA A 214 -6.83 11.68 10.71
CA ALA A 214 -8.11 12.24 10.30
C ALA A 214 -8.90 12.86 11.47
N ILE A 215 -8.79 12.33 12.70
CA ILE A 215 -9.41 12.91 13.89
C ILE A 215 -8.88 14.33 14.15
N VAL A 216 -7.57 14.54 13.98
CA VAL A 216 -6.93 15.84 14.17
C VAL A 216 -7.29 16.81 13.03
N GLU A 217 -7.40 16.32 11.83
CA GLU A 217 -7.91 17.09 10.68
C GLU A 217 -9.38 17.49 10.89
N GLY A 218 -10.21 16.59 11.40
CA GLY A 218 -11.59 16.89 11.80
C GLY A 218 -11.67 17.95 12.91
N LEU A 219 -10.79 17.87 13.89
CA LEU A 219 -10.67 18.91 14.91
C LEU A 219 -10.32 20.26 14.29
N ALA A 220 -9.36 20.32 13.38
CA ALA A 220 -8.97 21.56 12.70
C ALA A 220 -10.15 22.15 11.89
N ARG A 221 -10.95 21.33 11.23
CA ARG A 221 -12.17 21.76 10.51
C ARG A 221 -13.21 22.34 11.48
N ARG A 222 -13.46 21.69 12.61
CA ARG A 222 -14.40 22.20 13.64
C ARG A 222 -13.94 23.50 14.26
N ILE A 223 -12.62 23.70 14.46
CA ILE A 223 -12.09 24.97 14.91
C ILE A 223 -12.38 26.08 13.90
N VAL A 224 -12.19 25.80 12.61
CA VAL A 224 -12.44 26.77 11.53
C VAL A 224 -13.92 27.08 11.35
N SER A 225 -14.81 26.08 11.47
CA SER A 225 -16.27 26.27 11.41
C SER A 225 -16.86 26.89 12.68
N GLY A 226 -16.07 26.99 13.77
CA GLY A 226 -16.53 27.51 15.06
C GLY A 226 -17.34 26.52 15.90
N ASP A 227 -17.41 25.25 15.50
CA ASP A 227 -18.10 24.16 16.20
C ASP A 227 -17.19 23.55 17.30
N VAL A 228 -16.70 24.42 18.15
CA VAL A 228 -15.84 24.09 19.30
C VAL A 228 -16.13 25.04 20.47
N PRO A 229 -15.78 24.66 21.70
CA PRO A 229 -15.86 25.56 22.85
C PRO A 229 -15.13 26.88 22.60
N ASP A 230 -15.58 27.99 23.23
CA ASP A 230 -15.02 29.32 23.01
C ASP A 230 -13.52 29.40 23.27
N SER A 231 -13.01 28.61 24.23
CA SER A 231 -11.58 28.51 24.53
C SER A 231 -10.73 27.91 23.39
N MET A 232 -11.36 27.30 22.42
CA MET A 232 -10.71 26.64 21.30
C MET A 232 -10.85 27.37 19.95
N LYS A 233 -11.80 28.34 19.82
CA LYS A 233 -12.13 29.01 18.56
C LYS A 233 -10.96 29.70 17.85
N ASN A 234 -9.97 30.19 18.60
CA ASN A 234 -8.83 30.92 18.06
C ASN A 234 -7.53 30.11 18.06
N LYS A 235 -7.62 28.81 18.26
CA LYS A 235 -6.44 27.94 18.26
C LYS A 235 -6.07 27.51 16.85
N ARG A 236 -4.77 27.29 16.65
CA ARG A 236 -4.20 26.72 15.43
C ARG A 236 -3.72 25.30 15.74
N VAL A 237 -3.97 24.38 14.85
CA VAL A 237 -3.45 23.00 14.94
C VAL A 237 -2.30 22.86 13.96
N ILE A 238 -1.11 22.57 14.48
CA ILE A 238 0.12 22.47 13.68
C ILE A 238 0.69 21.06 13.82
N VAL A 239 0.91 20.41 12.69
CA VAL A 239 1.59 19.10 12.60
C VAL A 239 3.09 19.34 12.62
N MET A 240 3.81 18.63 13.47
CA MET A 240 5.28 18.68 13.51
C MET A 240 5.88 17.71 12.49
N ASP A 241 6.70 18.20 11.60
CA ASP A 241 7.47 17.41 10.62
C ASP A 241 8.83 17.02 11.21
N LEU A 242 8.89 15.88 11.88
CA LEU A 242 10.12 15.32 12.43
C LEU A 242 11.10 14.89 11.33
N GLY A 243 10.59 14.35 10.22
CA GLY A 243 11.41 13.94 9.10
C GLY A 243 12.17 15.11 8.48
N GLY A 244 11.47 16.23 8.27
CA GLY A 244 12.08 17.47 7.78
C GLY A 244 13.10 18.06 8.74
N MET A 245 12.89 17.93 10.06
CA MET A 245 13.85 18.39 11.07
C MET A 245 15.14 17.56 11.07
N LEU A 246 15.04 16.25 10.83
CA LEU A 246 16.17 15.33 10.77
C LEU A 246 16.91 15.44 9.42
N ALA A 247 16.20 15.70 8.35
CA ALA A 247 16.77 15.83 7.03
C ALA A 247 17.76 17.00 6.96
N GLY A 248 18.98 16.74 6.50
CA GLY A 248 20.05 17.74 6.38
C GLY A 248 20.72 18.15 7.67
N ALA A 249 20.39 17.58 8.82
CA ALA A 249 21.16 17.75 10.06
C ALA A 249 22.44 16.92 9.96
N LYS A 250 23.61 17.60 9.87
CA LYS A 250 24.92 16.91 9.80
C LYS A 250 25.39 16.36 11.14
N TYR A 251 24.93 16.94 12.25
CA TYR A 251 25.28 16.58 13.60
C TYR A 251 24.05 16.57 14.52
N ARG A 252 24.10 15.72 15.53
CA ARG A 252 23.06 15.59 16.57
C ARG A 252 22.60 16.89 17.20
N GLY A 253 23.53 17.80 17.52
CA GLY A 253 23.23 19.10 18.12
C GLY A 253 22.35 20.01 17.24
N GLU A 254 22.44 19.87 15.92
CA GLU A 254 21.68 20.69 14.97
C GLU A 254 20.19 20.35 15.00
N PHE A 255 19.82 19.07 15.10
CA PHE A 255 18.44 18.65 15.30
C PHE A 255 17.88 19.12 16.64
N GLU A 256 18.65 18.96 17.74
CA GLU A 256 18.23 19.42 19.07
C GLU A 256 17.98 20.93 19.08
N ASP A 257 18.82 21.71 18.41
CA ASP A 257 18.68 23.17 18.32
C ASP A 257 17.46 23.58 17.49
N ARG A 258 17.19 22.89 16.36
CA ARG A 258 15.98 23.09 15.55
C ARG A 258 14.72 22.77 16.37
N LEU A 259 14.70 21.64 17.07
CA LEU A 259 13.57 21.26 17.93
C LEU A 259 13.37 22.24 19.09
N LYS A 260 14.43 22.69 19.77
CA LYS A 260 14.36 23.72 20.82
C LYS A 260 13.78 25.03 20.28
N ALA A 261 14.24 25.45 19.09
CA ALA A 261 13.75 26.69 18.47
C ALA A 261 12.27 26.54 18.09
N PHE A 262 11.86 25.43 17.51
CA PHE A 262 10.47 25.13 17.18
C PHE A 262 9.56 25.14 18.41
N LEU A 263 9.94 24.43 19.46
CA LEU A 263 9.17 24.36 20.69
C LEU A 263 9.08 25.74 21.39
N LYS A 264 10.13 26.54 21.28
CA LYS A 264 10.12 27.92 21.81
C LYS A 264 9.10 28.78 21.07
N GLU A 265 9.05 28.74 19.74
CA GLU A 265 8.03 29.45 18.95
C GLU A 265 6.60 29.00 19.31
N VAL A 266 6.39 27.67 19.54
CA VAL A 266 5.10 27.15 19.96
C VAL A 266 4.68 27.66 21.33
N THR A 267 5.60 27.70 22.31
CA THR A 267 5.30 28.15 23.67
C THR A 267 5.09 29.66 23.74
N GLU A 268 5.82 30.45 22.94
CA GLU A 268 5.65 31.93 22.83
C GLU A 268 4.29 32.31 22.24
N ALA A 269 3.62 31.40 21.57
CA ALA A 269 2.24 31.61 21.11
C ALA A 269 1.19 31.56 22.24
N GLU A 270 1.60 31.46 23.52
CA GLU A 270 0.75 31.51 24.71
C GLU A 270 -0.48 30.59 24.65
N GLY A 271 -0.26 29.35 24.27
CA GLY A 271 -1.30 28.32 24.19
C GLY A 271 -2.29 28.47 23.02
N ARG A 272 -2.04 29.36 22.06
CA ARG A 272 -2.82 29.49 20.82
C ARG A 272 -2.55 28.37 19.82
N ILE A 273 -1.46 27.62 20.00
CA ILE A 273 -1.06 26.51 19.15
C ILE A 273 -1.33 25.19 19.87
N ILE A 274 -1.95 24.26 19.17
CA ILE A 274 -2.05 22.85 19.54
C ILE A 274 -1.11 22.10 18.60
N LEU A 275 -0.09 21.48 19.17
CA LEU A 275 0.91 20.74 18.43
C LEU A 275 0.41 19.31 18.18
N PHE A 276 0.38 18.85 16.94
CA PHE A 276 0.13 17.46 16.63
C PHE A 276 1.46 16.74 16.33
N ILE A 277 1.70 15.66 17.03
CA ILE A 277 2.89 14.81 16.91
C ILE A 277 2.43 13.44 16.47
N ASP A 278 2.57 13.16 15.19
CA ASP A 278 2.33 11.81 14.69
C ASP A 278 3.52 10.91 15.04
N GLU A 279 3.28 9.63 15.22
CA GLU A 279 4.29 8.68 15.68
C GLU A 279 5.05 9.17 16.93
N LEU A 280 4.31 9.59 17.98
CA LEU A 280 4.86 10.17 19.21
C LEU A 280 6.02 9.33 19.80
N HIS A 281 6.01 8.01 19.59
CA HIS A 281 7.05 7.09 20.04
C HIS A 281 8.41 7.37 19.41
N THR A 282 8.49 7.97 18.23
CA THR A 282 9.75 8.30 17.56
C THR A 282 10.54 9.37 18.34
N ILE A 283 9.84 10.26 19.03
CA ILE A 283 10.47 11.29 19.88
C ILE A 283 10.90 10.70 21.23
N VAL A 284 10.11 9.76 21.76
CA VAL A 284 10.28 9.22 23.11
C VAL A 284 11.19 7.98 23.11
N GLY A 285 11.18 7.18 22.04
CA GLY A 285 11.90 5.91 21.93
C GLY A 285 13.30 6.00 21.32
N ALA A 286 13.67 7.13 20.75
CA ALA A 286 14.93 7.32 20.04
C ALA A 286 16.20 7.25 20.93
N GLY A 287 16.06 7.03 22.25
CA GLY A 287 17.19 6.94 23.19
C GLY A 287 17.75 5.54 23.47
N ALA A 288 17.17 4.47 22.90
CA ALA A 288 17.53 3.10 23.25
C ALA A 288 18.66 2.49 22.43
N SER A 289 19.07 3.08 21.30
CA SER A 289 20.24 2.68 20.53
C SER A 289 21.38 3.70 20.73
N GLU A 290 22.60 3.23 20.86
CA GLU A 290 23.80 4.08 20.97
C GLU A 290 23.83 5.13 19.85
N GLY A 291 23.52 6.40 20.18
CA GLY A 291 23.50 7.52 19.23
C GLY A 291 22.15 8.16 18.93
N ALA A 292 21.03 7.64 19.40
CA ALA A 292 19.71 8.21 19.17
C ALA A 292 19.42 9.40 20.12
N VAL A 293 18.69 10.40 19.59
CA VAL A 293 18.37 11.66 20.30
C VAL A 293 17.23 11.43 21.27
N ASP A 294 17.44 11.63 22.56
CA ASP A 294 16.34 11.67 23.54
C ASP A 294 15.66 13.06 23.51
N ALA A 295 14.87 13.29 22.46
CA ALA A 295 14.08 14.50 22.28
C ALA A 295 12.96 14.62 23.35
N SER A 296 12.66 13.54 24.07
CA SER A 296 11.68 13.55 25.16
C SER A 296 12.10 14.49 26.30
N ASN A 297 13.39 14.60 26.58
CA ASN A 297 13.92 15.51 27.60
C ASN A 297 13.70 16.99 27.27
N LEU A 298 13.49 17.33 26.01
CA LEU A 298 13.14 18.69 25.58
C LEU A 298 11.65 19.01 25.75
N LEU A 299 10.79 17.99 25.52
CA LEU A 299 9.33 18.12 25.63
C LEU A 299 8.84 18.06 27.08
N LYS A 300 9.43 17.19 27.92
CA LYS A 300 9.00 16.97 29.31
C LYS A 300 8.86 18.24 30.15
N PRO A 301 9.81 19.18 30.14
CA PRO A 301 9.67 20.41 30.94
C PRO A 301 8.52 21.32 30.53
N GLN A 302 8.26 21.43 29.22
CA GLN A 302 7.21 22.28 28.65
C GLN A 302 5.82 21.69 28.88
N LEU A 303 5.67 20.36 28.69
CA LEU A 303 4.47 19.61 29.06
C LEU A 303 4.21 19.69 30.59
N ALA A 304 5.28 19.66 31.40
CA ALA A 304 5.17 19.72 32.85
C ALA A 304 4.64 21.05 33.35
N ARG A 305 5.05 22.18 32.73
CA ARG A 305 4.59 23.52 33.05
C ARG A 305 3.23 23.89 32.48
N GLY A 306 2.69 23.04 31.55
CA GLY A 306 1.44 23.34 30.87
C GLY A 306 1.56 24.41 29.78
N GLU A 307 2.78 24.72 29.37
CA GLU A 307 3.11 25.74 28.36
C GLU A 307 2.87 25.17 26.93
N LEU A 308 2.94 23.83 26.79
CA LEU A 308 2.73 23.13 25.55
C LEU A 308 1.42 22.35 25.60
N HIS A 309 0.54 22.56 24.62
CA HIS A 309 -0.62 21.70 24.32
C HIS A 309 -0.29 20.82 23.14
N ALA A 310 -0.34 19.49 23.33
CA ALA A 310 0.01 18.53 22.31
C ALA A 310 -1.06 17.44 22.16
N ILE A 311 -1.25 16.98 20.94
CA ILE A 311 -1.98 15.77 20.60
C ILE A 311 -0.93 14.78 20.05
N GLY A 312 -0.79 13.61 20.66
CA GLY A 312 0.05 12.55 20.14
C GLY A 312 -0.77 11.50 19.37
N ALA A 313 -0.14 10.79 18.43
CA ALA A 313 -0.69 9.58 17.83
C ALA A 313 0.37 8.47 17.88
N THR A 314 -0.05 7.24 18.19
CA THR A 314 0.84 6.06 18.26
C THR A 314 0.02 4.77 18.24
N THR A 315 0.68 3.62 18.15
CA THR A 315 0.05 2.32 18.35
C THR A 315 0.00 1.93 19.83
N LEU A 316 -0.80 0.90 20.17
CA LEU A 316 -0.93 0.44 21.55
C LEU A 316 0.39 -0.11 22.09
N ASP A 317 1.11 -0.88 21.27
CA ASP A 317 2.38 -1.49 21.67
C ASP A 317 3.48 -0.45 21.90
N GLU A 318 3.55 0.56 21.04
CA GLU A 318 4.50 1.66 21.17
C GLU A 318 4.16 2.55 22.36
N TYR A 319 2.87 2.79 22.62
CA TYR A 319 2.42 3.51 23.82
C TYR A 319 2.90 2.81 25.09
N ARG A 320 2.69 1.48 25.19
CA ARG A 320 3.13 0.67 26.32
C ARG A 320 4.65 0.65 26.48
N LYS A 321 5.38 0.55 25.39
CA LYS A 321 6.84 0.46 25.39
C LYS A 321 7.51 1.78 25.78
N HIS A 322 7.00 2.92 25.33
CA HIS A 322 7.70 4.19 25.35
C HIS A 322 7.05 5.25 26.25
N ILE A 323 5.72 5.30 26.35
CA ILE A 323 5.01 6.37 27.06
C ILE A 323 4.56 5.91 28.44
N GLU A 324 3.95 4.76 28.58
CA GLU A 324 3.45 4.21 29.85
C GLU A 324 4.58 3.91 30.83
N LYS A 325 5.76 3.53 30.35
CA LYS A 325 6.94 3.29 31.19
C LYS A 325 7.59 4.57 31.71
N ASP A 326 7.30 5.72 31.11
CA ASP A 326 7.81 7.01 31.54
C ASP A 326 6.80 7.74 32.41
N ALA A 327 6.98 7.69 33.72
CA ALA A 327 6.06 8.28 34.70
C ALA A 327 5.83 9.80 34.52
N ALA A 328 6.76 10.52 33.86
CA ALA A 328 6.60 11.94 33.59
C ALA A 328 5.65 12.19 32.42
N LEU A 329 5.71 11.37 31.38
CA LEU A 329 4.83 11.45 30.23
C LEU A 329 3.43 10.87 30.54
N GLU A 330 3.36 9.72 31.21
CA GLU A 330 2.09 9.07 31.59
C GLU A 330 1.17 10.01 32.41
N ARG A 331 1.76 10.83 33.29
CA ARG A 331 1.01 11.82 34.07
C ARG A 331 0.53 13.05 33.28
N ARG A 332 1.01 13.23 32.04
CA ARG A 332 0.70 14.39 31.19
C ARG A 332 -0.18 14.06 30.01
N PHE A 333 -0.06 12.85 29.51
CA PHE A 333 -0.86 12.36 28.40
C PHE A 333 -2.09 11.59 28.89
N GLN A 334 -3.20 11.76 28.17
CA GLN A 334 -4.44 11.01 28.38
C GLN A 334 -4.71 10.14 27.16
N PRO A 335 -4.77 8.81 27.31
CA PRO A 335 -5.09 7.92 26.20
C PRO A 335 -6.53 8.14 25.70
N VAL A 336 -6.66 8.15 24.38
CA VAL A 336 -7.90 8.15 23.63
C VAL A 336 -7.81 7.00 22.64
N MET A 337 -8.57 5.95 22.87
CA MET A 337 -8.57 4.77 22.00
C MET A 337 -9.29 5.10 20.71
N VAL A 338 -8.67 4.70 19.59
CA VAL A 338 -9.19 4.83 18.23
C VAL A 338 -9.31 3.44 17.66
N GLY A 339 -10.52 2.90 17.65
CA GLY A 339 -10.81 1.58 17.11
C GLY A 339 -10.94 1.59 15.57
N GLU A 340 -10.88 0.40 15.00
CA GLU A 340 -11.24 0.17 13.60
C GLU A 340 -12.73 0.52 13.40
N PRO A 341 -13.09 1.30 12.36
CA PRO A 341 -14.49 1.59 12.06
C PRO A 341 -15.22 0.34 11.56
N SER A 342 -16.53 0.30 11.72
CA SER A 342 -17.35 -0.75 11.12
C SER A 342 -17.34 -0.67 9.59
N VAL A 343 -17.78 -1.75 8.93
CA VAL A 343 -17.97 -1.75 7.47
C VAL A 343 -18.94 -0.65 7.05
N GLU A 344 -20.03 -0.43 7.81
CA GLU A 344 -21.02 0.61 7.55
C GLU A 344 -20.42 2.01 7.66
N ASP A 345 -19.65 2.28 8.71
CA ASP A 345 -18.95 3.56 8.89
C ASP A 345 -17.91 3.76 7.77
N THR A 346 -17.23 2.71 7.37
CA THR A 346 -16.25 2.75 6.27
C THR A 346 -16.93 3.11 4.95
N VAL A 347 -18.10 2.53 4.63
CA VAL A 347 -18.87 2.91 3.45
C VAL A 347 -19.23 4.40 3.49
N ALA A 348 -19.64 4.90 4.66
CA ALA A 348 -19.94 6.33 4.81
C ALA A 348 -18.70 7.20 4.56
N ILE A 349 -17.52 6.79 5.07
CA ILE A 349 -16.24 7.46 4.84
C ILE A 349 -15.91 7.47 3.34
N LEU A 350 -15.99 6.32 2.67
CA LEU A 350 -15.73 6.20 1.24
C LEU A 350 -16.66 7.08 0.40
N ARG A 351 -17.95 7.15 0.74
CA ARG A 351 -18.91 8.05 0.10
C ARG A 351 -18.51 9.52 0.23
N GLY A 352 -17.98 9.91 1.39
CA GLY A 352 -17.48 11.26 1.60
C GLY A 352 -16.20 11.61 0.85
N LEU A 353 -15.39 10.61 0.51
CA LEU A 353 -14.17 10.77 -0.25
C LEU A 353 -14.37 10.62 -1.76
N LYS A 354 -15.48 10.01 -2.18
CA LYS A 354 -15.81 9.64 -3.56
C LYS A 354 -15.53 10.74 -4.58
N GLU A 355 -16.12 11.93 -4.39
CA GLU A 355 -16.00 13.03 -5.36
C GLU A 355 -14.54 13.42 -5.61
N ARG A 356 -13.71 13.40 -4.59
CA ARG A 356 -12.28 13.75 -4.70
C ARG A 356 -11.47 12.70 -5.46
N TYR A 357 -11.76 11.41 -5.23
CA TYR A 357 -11.13 10.33 -5.99
C TYR A 357 -11.59 10.33 -7.45
N GLU A 358 -12.88 10.56 -7.70
CA GLU A 358 -13.42 10.70 -9.05
C GLU A 358 -12.72 11.81 -9.85
N VAL A 359 -12.48 12.97 -9.22
CA VAL A 359 -11.79 14.09 -9.86
C VAL A 359 -10.30 13.82 -10.02
N HIS A 360 -9.64 13.24 -9.00
CA HIS A 360 -8.21 12.95 -9.07
C HIS A 360 -7.87 11.97 -10.20
N HIS A 361 -8.68 10.91 -10.33
CA HIS A 361 -8.46 9.88 -11.35
C HIS A 361 -9.17 10.16 -12.66
N GLY A 362 -10.18 11.03 -12.67
CA GLY A 362 -11.00 11.32 -13.84
C GLY A 362 -11.89 10.12 -14.23
N VAL A 363 -12.32 9.33 -13.27
CA VAL A 363 -13.21 8.17 -13.45
C VAL A 363 -14.38 8.25 -12.49
N ARG A 364 -15.51 7.65 -12.84
CA ARG A 364 -16.66 7.55 -11.96
C ARG A 364 -16.54 6.30 -11.08
N ILE A 365 -17.00 6.40 -9.82
CA ILE A 365 -17.00 5.27 -8.88
C ILE A 365 -18.47 4.95 -8.54
N GLN A 366 -18.90 3.74 -8.82
CA GLN A 366 -20.24 3.28 -8.45
C GLN A 366 -20.37 3.13 -6.93
N ASP A 367 -21.57 3.36 -6.37
CA ASP A 367 -21.81 3.15 -4.94
C ASP A 367 -21.60 1.68 -4.54
N GLY A 368 -21.98 0.73 -5.41
CA GLY A 368 -21.71 -0.69 -5.22
C GLY A 368 -20.22 -1.00 -5.07
N ALA A 369 -19.34 -0.29 -5.81
CA ALA A 369 -17.90 -0.44 -5.67
C ALA A 369 -17.40 -0.01 -4.28
N LEU A 370 -17.94 1.06 -3.70
CA LEU A 370 -17.60 1.50 -2.35
C LEU A 370 -18.03 0.49 -1.28
N VAL A 371 -19.25 -0.04 -1.42
CA VAL A 371 -19.77 -1.10 -0.55
C VAL A 371 -18.90 -2.35 -0.67
N ALA A 372 -18.59 -2.75 -1.90
CA ALA A 372 -17.70 -3.90 -2.15
C ALA A 372 -16.29 -3.68 -1.57
N ALA A 373 -15.72 -2.49 -1.71
CA ALA A 373 -14.40 -2.17 -1.17
C ALA A 373 -14.36 -2.32 0.36
N ALA A 374 -15.37 -1.81 1.07
CA ALA A 374 -15.47 -1.96 2.53
C ALA A 374 -15.67 -3.43 2.94
N ALA A 375 -16.64 -4.12 2.33
CA ALA A 375 -16.99 -5.48 2.70
C ALA A 375 -15.90 -6.51 2.32
N LEU A 376 -15.32 -6.39 1.10
CA LEU A 376 -14.30 -7.33 0.64
C LEU A 376 -12.97 -7.10 1.34
N SER A 377 -12.59 -5.84 1.63
CA SER A 377 -11.37 -5.58 2.37
C SER A 377 -11.47 -6.08 3.81
N ASP A 378 -12.59 -5.88 4.47
CA ASP A 378 -12.81 -6.39 5.83
C ASP A 378 -12.70 -7.91 5.87
N ARG A 379 -13.32 -8.59 4.91
CA ARG A 379 -13.39 -10.05 4.83
C ARG A 379 -12.09 -10.70 4.38
N TYR A 380 -11.36 -10.10 3.43
CA TYR A 380 -10.27 -10.77 2.70
C TYR A 380 -8.88 -10.21 2.98
N ILE A 381 -8.77 -9.02 3.58
CA ILE A 381 -7.49 -8.39 3.90
C ILE A 381 -7.37 -8.29 5.42
N SER A 382 -6.66 -9.23 6.03
CA SER A 382 -6.54 -9.36 7.49
C SER A 382 -5.30 -8.70 8.09
N ASP A 383 -4.32 -8.31 7.26
CA ASP A 383 -3.06 -7.71 7.68
C ASP A 383 -3.09 -6.18 7.77
N ARG A 384 -4.21 -5.56 7.41
CA ARG A 384 -4.45 -4.12 7.43
C ARG A 384 -5.84 -3.81 8.02
N PHE A 385 -6.05 -2.55 8.42
CA PHE A 385 -7.26 -2.13 9.12
C PHE A 385 -8.12 -1.19 8.27
N LEU A 386 -9.43 -1.19 8.52
CA LEU A 386 -10.36 -0.20 7.97
C LEU A 386 -10.09 1.18 8.62
N PRO A 387 -10.33 2.29 7.91
CA PRO A 387 -10.79 2.39 6.54
C PRO A 387 -9.67 2.31 5.48
N ASP A 388 -8.40 2.32 5.88
CA ASP A 388 -7.23 2.47 5.00
C ASP A 388 -7.21 1.44 3.88
N LYS A 389 -7.37 0.13 4.23
CA LYS A 389 -7.42 -0.96 3.23
C LYS A 389 -8.53 -0.80 2.20
N ALA A 390 -9.70 -0.24 2.59
CA ALA A 390 -10.83 -0.01 1.68
C ALA A 390 -10.60 1.22 0.80
N VAL A 391 -9.99 2.27 1.34
CA VAL A 391 -9.58 3.47 0.60
C VAL A 391 -8.56 3.10 -0.47
N ASP A 392 -7.54 2.34 -0.11
CA ASP A 392 -6.50 1.89 -1.05
C ASP A 392 -7.07 1.03 -2.19
N LEU A 393 -8.06 0.16 -1.91
CA LEU A 393 -8.74 -0.62 -2.96
C LEU A 393 -9.45 0.28 -3.97
N VAL A 394 -10.14 1.31 -3.50
CA VAL A 394 -10.83 2.27 -4.37
C VAL A 394 -9.82 3.07 -5.18
N ASP A 395 -8.74 3.53 -4.54
CA ASP A 395 -7.67 4.29 -5.19
C ASP A 395 -6.98 3.47 -6.29
N GLU A 396 -6.60 2.21 -5.99
CA GLU A 396 -5.96 1.33 -6.97
C GLU A 396 -6.91 0.96 -8.11
N ALA A 397 -8.18 0.65 -7.82
CA ALA A 397 -9.16 0.33 -8.86
C ALA A 397 -9.39 1.52 -9.80
N ALA A 398 -9.51 2.73 -9.24
CA ALA A 398 -9.65 3.97 -10.00
C ALA A 398 -8.39 4.28 -10.82
N SER A 399 -7.21 4.09 -10.24
CA SER A 399 -5.93 4.26 -10.93
C SER A 399 -5.76 3.27 -12.09
N ARG A 400 -6.12 2.00 -11.88
CA ARG A 400 -6.07 0.96 -12.91
C ARG A 400 -7.01 1.28 -14.07
N LEU A 401 -8.25 1.68 -13.77
CA LEU A 401 -9.22 2.09 -14.77
C LEU A 401 -8.73 3.31 -15.57
N LYS A 402 -8.12 4.29 -14.89
CA LYS A 402 -7.51 5.45 -15.56
C LYS A 402 -6.43 5.03 -16.54
N ILE A 403 -5.54 4.10 -16.14
CA ILE A 403 -4.50 3.58 -17.02
C ILE A 403 -5.12 2.86 -18.24
N GLU A 404 -6.18 2.07 -18.03
CA GLU A 404 -6.90 1.41 -19.12
C GLU A 404 -7.53 2.42 -20.10
N LEU A 405 -8.10 3.52 -19.59
CA LEU A 405 -8.66 4.60 -20.40
C LEU A 405 -7.59 5.40 -21.17
N ASP A 406 -6.44 5.59 -20.55
CA ASP A 406 -5.33 6.34 -21.16
C ASP A 406 -4.50 5.48 -22.11
N SER A 407 -4.56 4.15 -21.99
CA SER A 407 -3.83 3.19 -22.81
C SER A 407 -4.65 2.73 -24.02
N MET A 408 -3.95 2.18 -25.00
CA MET A 408 -4.59 1.51 -26.14
C MET A 408 -5.25 0.21 -25.65
N PRO A 409 -6.52 -0.07 -26.01
CA PRO A 409 -7.17 -1.34 -25.68
C PRO A 409 -6.38 -2.56 -26.14
N THR A 410 -6.40 -3.62 -25.32
CA THR A 410 -5.63 -4.85 -25.60
C THR A 410 -5.97 -5.50 -26.94
N GLU A 411 -7.20 -5.35 -27.40
CA GLU A 411 -7.63 -5.86 -28.71
C GLU A 411 -6.93 -5.15 -29.86
N ILE A 412 -6.79 -3.80 -29.78
CA ILE A 412 -6.08 -3.02 -30.79
C ILE A 412 -4.57 -3.29 -30.71
N ASP A 413 -4.00 -3.36 -29.51
CA ASP A 413 -2.57 -3.66 -29.31
C ASP A 413 -2.22 -5.06 -29.88
N ALA A 414 -3.07 -6.06 -29.69
CA ALA A 414 -2.89 -7.39 -30.25
C ALA A 414 -2.89 -7.37 -31.79
N LEU A 415 -3.83 -6.63 -32.40
CA LEU A 415 -3.89 -6.48 -33.87
C LEU A 415 -2.65 -5.75 -34.40
N GLU A 416 -2.23 -4.65 -33.74
CA GLU A 416 -1.02 -3.91 -34.12
C GLU A 416 0.25 -4.76 -34.04
N ARG A 417 0.37 -5.63 -33.02
CA ARG A 417 1.48 -6.58 -32.92
C ARG A 417 1.46 -7.63 -34.04
N GLN A 418 0.29 -8.15 -34.40
CA GLN A 418 0.14 -9.07 -35.54
C GLN A 418 0.49 -8.39 -36.86
N ILE A 419 0.01 -7.16 -37.08
CA ILE A 419 0.35 -6.35 -38.24
C ILE A 419 1.87 -6.14 -38.35
N MET A 420 2.53 -5.80 -37.23
CA MET A 420 3.98 -5.64 -37.16
C MET A 420 4.72 -6.93 -37.48
N GLN A 421 4.24 -8.08 -36.98
CA GLN A 421 4.83 -9.39 -37.26
C GLN A 421 4.72 -9.75 -38.74
N LEU A 422 3.53 -9.55 -39.34
CA LEU A 422 3.32 -9.76 -40.77
C LEU A 422 4.14 -8.79 -41.63
N GLU A 423 4.38 -7.57 -41.17
CA GLU A 423 5.25 -6.61 -41.86
C GLU A 423 6.71 -7.05 -41.88
N MET A 424 7.18 -7.65 -40.77
CA MET A 424 8.52 -8.26 -40.74
C MET A 424 8.61 -9.47 -41.65
N GLU A 425 7.59 -10.35 -41.67
CA GLU A 425 7.50 -11.51 -42.57
C GLU A 425 7.48 -11.06 -44.02
N LYS A 426 6.67 -10.06 -44.36
CA LYS A 426 6.60 -9.44 -45.70
C LYS A 426 7.95 -8.97 -46.17
N LYS A 427 8.68 -8.16 -45.35
CA LYS A 427 10.02 -7.64 -45.69
C LYS A 427 11.07 -8.74 -45.88
N ALA A 428 10.90 -9.88 -45.20
CA ALA A 428 11.75 -11.05 -45.38
C ALA A 428 11.44 -11.74 -46.70
N LEU A 429 10.16 -11.99 -47.01
CA LEU A 429 9.68 -12.69 -48.24
C LEU A 429 9.92 -11.85 -49.51
N GLU A 430 9.91 -10.52 -49.43
CA GLU A 430 10.24 -9.63 -50.55
C GLU A 430 11.69 -9.80 -51.07
N LYS A 431 12.58 -10.38 -50.25
CA LYS A 431 13.98 -10.61 -50.64
C LYS A 431 14.17 -12.01 -51.27
N GLU A 432 13.15 -12.88 -51.20
CA GLU A 432 13.21 -14.24 -51.75
C GLU A 432 12.63 -14.24 -53.20
N THR A 433 13.14 -15.12 -54.06
CA THR A 433 12.78 -15.17 -55.50
C THR A 433 12.06 -16.47 -55.87
N ASP A 434 11.81 -17.36 -54.92
CA ASP A 434 11.16 -18.67 -55.21
C ASP A 434 9.63 -18.55 -55.30
N LYS A 435 8.97 -19.50 -55.97
CA LYS A 435 7.52 -19.52 -56.17
C LYS A 435 6.71 -19.70 -54.90
N ALA A 436 7.26 -20.41 -53.87
CA ALA A 436 6.57 -20.64 -52.63
C ALA A 436 6.52 -19.37 -51.80
N SER A 437 7.65 -18.65 -51.73
CA SER A 437 7.75 -17.34 -51.05
C SER A 437 6.86 -16.28 -51.70
N ALA A 438 6.75 -16.27 -53.04
CA ALA A 438 5.85 -15.36 -53.76
C ALA A 438 4.36 -15.66 -53.45
N ALA A 439 3.96 -16.94 -53.34
CA ALA A 439 2.61 -17.33 -53.00
C ALA A 439 2.27 -16.99 -51.51
N ARG A 440 3.25 -17.19 -50.62
CA ARG A 440 3.12 -16.78 -49.18
C ARG A 440 3.03 -15.28 -49.04
N LEU A 441 3.85 -14.52 -49.78
CA LEU A 441 3.82 -13.05 -49.82
C LEU A 441 2.41 -12.54 -50.17
N GLY A 442 1.74 -13.12 -51.18
CA GLY A 442 0.39 -12.73 -51.54
C GLY A 442 -0.60 -12.91 -50.37
N LYS A 443 -0.54 -14.04 -49.66
CA LYS A 443 -1.38 -14.26 -48.48
C LYS A 443 -1.07 -13.29 -47.34
N VAL A 444 0.19 -13.06 -47.06
CA VAL A 444 0.63 -12.14 -46.00
C VAL A 444 0.15 -10.70 -46.27
N VAL A 445 0.20 -10.25 -47.54
CA VAL A 445 -0.30 -8.93 -47.91
C VAL A 445 -1.82 -8.83 -47.73
N GLU A 446 -2.57 -9.87 -48.07
CA GLU A 446 -4.03 -9.91 -47.89
C GLU A 446 -4.40 -9.95 -46.41
N GLU A 447 -3.76 -10.79 -45.59
CA GLU A 447 -3.96 -10.87 -44.16
C GLU A 447 -3.62 -9.52 -43.50
N GLN A 448 -2.50 -8.89 -43.85
CA GLN A 448 -2.10 -7.60 -43.34
C GLN A 448 -3.10 -6.49 -43.69
N SER A 449 -3.63 -6.50 -44.95
CA SER A 449 -4.65 -5.53 -45.37
C SER A 449 -5.93 -5.64 -44.55
N ASN A 450 -6.42 -6.87 -44.35
CA ASN A 450 -7.63 -7.15 -43.57
C ASN A 450 -7.46 -6.72 -42.09
N LEU A 451 -6.30 -7.05 -41.46
CA LEU A 451 -6.01 -6.65 -40.11
C LEU A 451 -5.85 -5.13 -39.95
N ARG A 452 -5.26 -4.45 -40.95
CA ARG A 452 -5.14 -2.98 -40.98
C ARG A 452 -6.50 -2.29 -41.08
N GLU A 453 -7.43 -2.83 -41.86
CA GLU A 453 -8.80 -2.31 -41.96
C GLU A 453 -9.52 -2.46 -40.62
N GLN A 454 -9.44 -3.63 -39.98
CA GLN A 454 -10.00 -3.88 -38.68
C GLN A 454 -9.39 -2.95 -37.61
N SER A 455 -8.07 -2.86 -37.55
CA SER A 455 -7.36 -1.98 -36.61
C SER A 455 -7.75 -0.52 -36.78
N SER A 456 -7.84 -0.05 -38.05
CA SER A 456 -8.22 1.33 -38.34
C SER A 456 -9.64 1.67 -37.90
N GLY A 457 -10.59 0.76 -38.06
CA GLY A 457 -11.96 0.89 -37.59
C GLY A 457 -12.05 0.98 -36.07
N LEU A 458 -11.40 0.05 -35.38
CA LEU A 458 -11.37 0.05 -33.92
C LEU A 458 -10.63 1.28 -33.34
N MET A 459 -9.52 1.69 -33.97
CA MET A 459 -8.78 2.91 -33.60
C MET A 459 -9.64 4.17 -33.75
N ALA A 460 -10.44 4.26 -34.80
CA ALA A 460 -11.36 5.41 -34.99
C ALA A 460 -12.45 5.43 -33.89
N GLN A 461 -13.02 4.28 -33.59
CA GLN A 461 -14.00 4.15 -32.50
C GLN A 461 -13.39 4.52 -31.16
N TRP A 462 -12.24 3.95 -30.81
CA TRP A 462 -11.49 4.26 -29.58
C TRP A 462 -11.20 5.74 -29.43
N ARG A 463 -10.70 6.41 -30.50
CA ARG A 463 -10.39 7.83 -30.46
C ARG A 463 -11.63 8.68 -30.22
N ASN A 464 -12.75 8.32 -30.85
CA ASN A 464 -14.02 9.02 -30.67
C ASN A 464 -14.56 8.87 -29.25
N GLU A 465 -14.56 7.65 -28.68
CA GLU A 465 -14.96 7.41 -27.31
C GLU A 465 -14.07 8.17 -26.32
N LYS A 466 -12.74 8.10 -26.52
CA LYS A 466 -11.77 8.80 -25.68
C LYS A 466 -11.96 10.31 -25.70
N ALA A 467 -12.21 10.92 -26.87
CA ALA A 467 -12.43 12.37 -26.96
C ALA A 467 -13.64 12.81 -26.15
N VAL A 468 -14.75 12.05 -26.20
CA VAL A 468 -15.97 12.38 -25.42
C VAL A 468 -15.76 12.14 -23.93
N ILE A 469 -15.02 11.10 -23.55
CA ILE A 469 -14.65 10.86 -22.14
C ILE A 469 -13.79 12.02 -21.60
N ASP A 470 -12.83 12.53 -22.40
CA ASP A 470 -12.01 13.67 -22.01
C ASP A 470 -12.85 14.96 -21.85
N GLU A 471 -13.91 15.15 -22.67
CA GLU A 471 -14.88 16.24 -22.50
C GLU A 471 -15.67 16.09 -21.20
N VAL A 472 -16.13 14.89 -20.87
CA VAL A 472 -16.82 14.59 -19.60
C VAL A 472 -15.91 14.93 -18.41
N ARG A 473 -14.64 14.50 -18.44
CA ARG A 473 -13.64 14.80 -17.41
C ARG A 473 -13.40 16.30 -17.26
N ALA A 474 -13.23 17.01 -18.36
CA ALA A 474 -13.02 18.46 -18.33
C ALA A 474 -14.23 19.20 -17.73
N ALA A 475 -15.46 18.77 -18.06
CA ALA A 475 -16.67 19.35 -17.51
C ALA A 475 -16.81 19.08 -15.99
N GLN A 476 -16.48 17.87 -15.52
CA GLN A 476 -16.46 17.53 -14.10
C GLN A 476 -15.44 18.37 -13.32
N GLY A 477 -14.21 18.49 -13.83
CA GLY A 477 -13.17 19.32 -13.22
C GLY A 477 -13.56 20.79 -13.11
N LYS A 478 -14.25 21.31 -14.15
CA LYS A 478 -14.79 22.69 -14.16
C LYS A 478 -15.88 22.89 -13.10
N ILE A 479 -16.77 21.91 -12.92
CA ILE A 479 -17.84 21.96 -11.92
C ILE A 479 -17.24 22.01 -10.50
N GLU A 480 -16.21 21.21 -10.23
CA GLU A 480 -15.59 21.20 -8.91
C GLU A 480 -14.80 22.49 -8.63
N ALA A 481 -14.06 22.98 -9.61
CA ALA A 481 -13.39 24.28 -9.48
C ALA A 481 -14.40 25.39 -9.16
N LEU A 482 -15.56 25.42 -9.86
CA LEU A 482 -16.64 26.38 -9.61
C LEU A 482 -17.28 26.22 -8.23
N LYS A 483 -17.52 24.98 -7.75
CA LYS A 483 -18.00 24.73 -6.38
C LYS A 483 -17.01 25.28 -5.34
N GLY A 484 -15.73 24.99 -5.50
CA GLY A 484 -14.66 25.51 -4.62
C GLY A 484 -14.54 27.03 -4.62
N ASP A 485 -14.74 27.66 -5.78
CA ASP A 485 -14.74 29.13 -5.92
C ASP A 485 -15.98 29.75 -5.28
N ALA A 486 -17.16 29.14 -5.43
CA ALA A 486 -18.40 29.59 -4.77
C ALA A 486 -18.28 29.54 -3.24
N GLU A 487 -17.75 28.44 -2.69
CA GLU A 487 -17.51 28.32 -1.24
C GLU A 487 -16.47 29.36 -0.74
N ARG A 488 -15.42 29.62 -1.50
CA ARG A 488 -14.43 30.65 -1.17
C ARG A 488 -15.06 32.03 -1.16
N ALA A 489 -15.83 32.37 -2.20
CA ALA A 489 -16.53 33.64 -2.29
C ALA A 489 -17.52 33.85 -1.12
N GLN A 490 -18.28 32.83 -0.75
CA GLN A 490 -19.17 32.87 0.43
C GLN A 490 -18.40 33.13 1.73
N ARG A 491 -17.29 32.47 1.94
CA ARG A 491 -16.46 32.64 3.16
C ARG A 491 -15.81 34.02 3.26
N ILE A 492 -15.48 34.66 2.13
CA ILE A 492 -14.91 36.02 2.10
C ILE A 492 -16.02 37.08 2.17
N GLY A 493 -17.32 36.68 2.09
CA GLY A 493 -18.46 37.59 2.09
C GLY A 493 -18.78 38.21 0.72
N ASP A 494 -18.15 37.75 -0.35
CA ASP A 494 -18.48 38.15 -1.72
C ASP A 494 -19.70 37.37 -2.24
N LEU A 495 -20.88 37.77 -1.74
CA LEU A 495 -22.13 37.14 -2.08
C LEU A 495 -22.52 37.35 -3.56
N THR A 496 -22.05 38.40 -4.20
CA THR A 496 -22.29 38.68 -5.62
C THR A 496 -21.59 37.64 -6.49
N ARG A 497 -20.30 37.40 -6.23
CA ARG A 497 -19.54 36.39 -6.96
C ARG A 497 -20.05 34.99 -6.68
N ALA A 498 -20.39 34.67 -5.42
CA ALA A 498 -20.98 33.38 -5.06
C ALA A 498 -22.27 33.11 -5.79
N SER A 499 -23.19 34.13 -5.85
CA SER A 499 -24.45 34.01 -6.61
C SER A 499 -24.24 33.84 -8.10
N GLN A 500 -23.34 34.60 -8.73
CA GLN A 500 -22.99 34.45 -10.14
C GLN A 500 -22.52 33.02 -10.46
N ILE A 501 -21.65 32.46 -9.67
CA ILE A 501 -21.15 31.09 -9.85
C ILE A 501 -22.30 30.10 -9.65
N THR A 502 -23.07 30.21 -8.56
CA THR A 502 -24.09 29.21 -8.18
C THR A 502 -25.25 29.18 -9.14
N TYR A 503 -25.71 30.34 -9.61
CA TYR A 503 -26.92 30.45 -10.44
C TYR A 503 -26.63 30.69 -11.92
N GLY A 504 -25.39 30.97 -12.32
CA GLY A 504 -24.94 31.16 -13.68
C GLY A 504 -23.96 30.08 -14.16
N ASP A 505 -22.70 30.17 -13.74
CA ASP A 505 -21.63 29.38 -14.30
C ASP A 505 -21.78 27.87 -13.99
N LEU A 506 -22.27 27.50 -12.79
CA LEU A 506 -22.42 26.10 -12.35
C LEU A 506 -23.53 25.36 -13.13
N PRO A 507 -24.76 25.91 -13.30
CA PRO A 507 -25.78 25.27 -14.11
C PRO A 507 -25.39 25.06 -15.56
N ASP A 508 -24.61 25.98 -16.16
CA ASP A 508 -24.12 25.85 -17.53
C ASP A 508 -23.08 24.74 -17.66
N ALA A 509 -22.18 24.61 -16.67
CA ALA A 509 -21.23 23.52 -16.63
C ALA A 509 -21.91 22.15 -16.44
N VAL A 510 -22.97 22.08 -15.61
CA VAL A 510 -23.78 20.85 -15.42
C VAL A 510 -24.48 20.46 -16.73
N LYS A 511 -25.06 21.40 -17.46
CA LYS A 511 -25.68 21.11 -18.77
C LYS A 511 -24.67 20.60 -19.78
N SER A 512 -23.45 21.17 -19.79
CA SER A 512 -22.38 20.71 -20.68
C SER A 512 -21.99 19.26 -20.34
N LEU A 513 -21.95 18.90 -19.06
CA LEU A 513 -21.68 17.54 -18.59
C LEU A 513 -22.79 16.57 -19.04
N GLU A 514 -24.05 16.95 -18.92
CA GLU A 514 -25.20 16.12 -19.36
C GLU A 514 -25.14 15.84 -20.86
N VAL A 515 -24.87 16.87 -21.68
CA VAL A 515 -24.75 16.72 -23.14
C VAL A 515 -23.59 15.76 -23.50
N ALA A 516 -22.45 15.91 -22.86
CA ALA A 516 -21.31 15.01 -23.09
C ALA A 516 -21.63 13.57 -22.68
N LYS A 517 -22.33 13.34 -21.57
CA LYS A 517 -22.78 12.02 -21.16
C LYS A 517 -23.78 11.39 -22.11
N ASP A 518 -24.72 12.16 -22.63
CA ASP A 518 -25.67 11.66 -23.61
C ASP A 518 -24.99 11.26 -24.92
N GLN A 519 -23.99 12.04 -25.37
CA GLN A 519 -23.18 11.70 -26.53
C GLN A 519 -22.42 10.40 -26.35
N LEU A 520 -21.83 10.22 -25.16
CA LEU A 520 -21.12 9.00 -24.82
C LEU A 520 -22.05 7.79 -24.79
N ALA A 521 -23.22 7.92 -24.16
CA ALA A 521 -24.22 6.86 -24.13
C ALA A 521 -24.70 6.44 -25.52
N VAL A 522 -24.75 7.39 -26.48
CA VAL A 522 -25.08 7.07 -27.88
C VAL A 522 -23.94 6.30 -28.56
N LEU A 523 -22.69 6.67 -28.35
CA LEU A 523 -21.54 5.98 -28.91
C LEU A 523 -21.41 4.55 -28.38
N GLN A 524 -21.71 4.34 -27.10
CA GLN A 524 -21.56 3.05 -26.41
C GLN A 524 -22.73 2.07 -26.66
N LYS A 525 -23.83 2.49 -27.29
CA LYS A 525 -24.95 1.60 -27.63
C LYS A 525 -24.56 0.40 -28.49
N ASN A 526 -23.54 0.53 -29.32
CA ASN A 526 -23.04 -0.54 -30.21
C ASN A 526 -21.91 -1.39 -29.61
N GLY A 527 -21.65 -1.26 -28.31
CA GLY A 527 -20.55 -1.90 -27.58
C GLY A 527 -19.53 -0.86 -27.11
N ALA A 528 -19.39 -0.71 -25.79
CA ALA A 528 -18.39 0.15 -25.17
C ALA A 528 -17.00 -0.48 -25.31
N MET A 529 -16.03 0.25 -25.87
CA MET A 529 -14.63 -0.15 -25.88
C MET A 529 -13.92 0.28 -24.60
N LEU A 530 -14.35 1.39 -24.01
CA LEU A 530 -13.79 1.96 -22.80
C LEU A 530 -14.82 1.93 -21.67
N LYS A 531 -14.40 1.45 -20.51
CA LYS A 531 -15.16 1.45 -19.27
C LYS A 531 -14.86 2.75 -18.50
N GLU A 532 -15.88 3.47 -18.05
CA GLU A 532 -15.69 4.76 -17.38
C GLU A 532 -15.90 4.71 -15.88
N GLU A 533 -16.52 3.62 -15.40
CA GLU A 533 -16.96 3.49 -14.02
C GLU A 533 -16.24 2.34 -13.33
N VAL A 534 -15.74 2.61 -12.13
CA VAL A 534 -15.26 1.57 -11.23
C VAL A 534 -16.47 0.83 -10.67
N THR A 535 -16.51 -0.47 -10.87
CA THR A 535 -17.59 -1.37 -10.43
C THR A 535 -17.12 -2.30 -9.32
N GLU A 536 -18.05 -3.07 -8.74
CA GLU A 536 -17.74 -4.14 -7.79
C GLU A 536 -16.74 -5.15 -8.34
N GLU A 537 -16.82 -5.48 -9.64
CA GLU A 537 -15.89 -6.40 -10.28
C GLU A 537 -14.45 -5.87 -10.32
N ASP A 538 -14.26 -4.57 -10.49
CA ASP A 538 -12.93 -3.96 -10.50
C ASP A 538 -12.32 -4.03 -9.11
N ILE A 539 -13.08 -3.72 -8.07
CA ILE A 539 -12.67 -3.90 -6.67
C ILE A 539 -12.33 -5.36 -6.40
N ALA A 540 -13.21 -6.29 -6.80
CA ALA A 540 -12.98 -7.72 -6.64
C ALA A 540 -11.70 -8.19 -7.35
N ARG A 541 -11.39 -7.62 -8.52
CA ARG A 541 -10.16 -7.89 -9.27
C ARG A 541 -8.91 -7.39 -8.53
N VAL A 542 -8.99 -6.21 -7.90
CA VAL A 542 -7.88 -5.69 -7.08
C VAL A 542 -7.68 -6.57 -5.85
N VAL A 543 -8.74 -6.91 -5.11
CA VAL A 543 -8.66 -7.83 -3.97
C VAL A 543 -8.05 -9.16 -4.37
N SER A 544 -8.47 -9.70 -5.54
CA SER A 544 -7.91 -10.93 -6.08
C SER A 544 -6.41 -10.82 -6.37
N SER A 545 -5.94 -9.67 -6.88
CA SER A 545 -4.52 -9.47 -7.15
C SER A 545 -3.69 -9.36 -5.87
N TRP A 546 -4.24 -8.81 -4.79
CA TRP A 546 -3.54 -8.67 -3.51
C TRP A 546 -3.52 -9.97 -2.71
N THR A 547 -4.64 -10.69 -2.70
CA THR A 547 -4.82 -11.88 -1.86
C THR A 547 -4.53 -13.19 -2.59
N GLY A 548 -4.48 -13.15 -3.93
CA GLY A 548 -4.39 -14.36 -4.76
C GLY A 548 -5.69 -15.16 -4.86
N ILE A 549 -6.82 -14.63 -4.35
CA ILE A 549 -8.11 -15.31 -4.34
C ILE A 549 -8.94 -14.82 -5.53
N PRO A 550 -9.52 -15.68 -6.34
CA PRO A 550 -10.39 -15.30 -7.45
C PRO A 550 -11.76 -14.80 -6.95
N VAL A 551 -11.79 -13.55 -6.48
CA VAL A 551 -12.98 -12.91 -5.88
C VAL A 551 -14.12 -12.69 -6.90
N ASN A 552 -13.81 -12.58 -8.20
CA ASN A 552 -14.78 -12.35 -9.26
C ASN A 552 -15.86 -13.44 -9.40
N ARG A 553 -15.63 -14.63 -8.82
CA ARG A 553 -16.55 -15.77 -8.90
C ARG A 553 -17.41 -15.97 -7.65
N LEU A 554 -17.23 -15.14 -6.62
CA LEU A 554 -17.85 -15.35 -5.31
C LEU A 554 -19.32 -14.87 -5.22
N GLN A 555 -19.80 -14.03 -6.12
CA GLN A 555 -21.09 -13.37 -5.91
C GLN A 555 -22.34 -14.16 -6.38
N GLU A 556 -22.37 -14.75 -7.54
CA GLU A 556 -23.57 -15.47 -8.03
C GLU A 556 -23.39 -16.97 -8.19
N GLY A 557 -22.18 -17.45 -8.50
CA GLY A 557 -21.89 -18.88 -8.71
C GLY A 557 -21.64 -19.69 -7.43
N GLU A 558 -21.40 -19.04 -6.28
CA GLU A 558 -20.94 -19.73 -5.06
C GLU A 558 -22.01 -20.64 -4.47
N LYS A 559 -23.25 -20.19 -4.38
CA LYS A 559 -24.36 -21.03 -3.87
C LYS A 559 -24.60 -22.25 -4.76
N GLN A 560 -24.57 -22.07 -6.08
CA GLN A 560 -24.73 -23.19 -7.03
C GLN A 560 -23.51 -24.12 -7.02
N LYS A 561 -22.29 -23.57 -6.95
CA LYS A 561 -21.06 -24.35 -6.80
C LYS A 561 -21.12 -25.21 -5.53
N LEU A 562 -21.49 -24.65 -4.39
CA LEU A 562 -21.60 -25.38 -3.12
C LEU A 562 -22.66 -26.49 -3.16
N VAL A 563 -23.75 -26.30 -3.88
CA VAL A 563 -24.77 -27.36 -4.10
C VAL A 563 -24.18 -28.51 -4.92
N GLN A 564 -23.37 -28.22 -5.95
CA GLN A 564 -22.74 -29.22 -6.83
C GLN A 564 -21.39 -29.77 -6.29
N MET A 565 -21.00 -29.40 -5.08
CA MET A 565 -19.67 -29.71 -4.51
C MET A 565 -19.37 -31.21 -4.51
N GLU A 566 -20.35 -32.05 -4.15
CA GLU A 566 -20.15 -33.50 -4.09
C GLU A 566 -19.88 -34.09 -5.49
N GLU A 567 -20.57 -33.64 -6.54
CA GLU A 567 -20.37 -34.08 -7.89
C GLU A 567 -18.98 -33.68 -8.43
N ARG A 568 -18.59 -32.42 -8.18
CA ARG A 568 -17.29 -31.90 -8.64
C ARG A 568 -16.11 -32.57 -7.92
N LEU A 569 -16.19 -32.75 -6.60
CA LEU A 569 -15.17 -33.48 -5.85
C LEU A 569 -15.14 -34.98 -6.26
N GLY A 570 -16.31 -35.60 -6.52
CA GLY A 570 -16.42 -36.97 -6.96
C GLY A 570 -15.88 -37.25 -8.35
N ALA A 571 -15.88 -36.27 -9.24
CA ALA A 571 -15.24 -36.36 -10.55
C ALA A 571 -13.71 -36.54 -10.47
N ARG A 572 -13.09 -36.05 -9.39
CA ARG A 572 -11.64 -36.10 -9.16
C ARG A 572 -11.22 -37.18 -8.15
N VAL A 573 -12.04 -37.40 -7.12
CA VAL A 573 -11.77 -38.36 -6.03
C VAL A 573 -12.72 -39.55 -6.13
N VAL A 574 -12.19 -40.69 -6.59
CA VAL A 574 -12.96 -41.91 -6.85
C VAL A 574 -13.14 -42.74 -5.58
N GLY A 575 -14.32 -43.32 -5.38
CA GLY A 575 -14.59 -44.32 -4.34
C GLY A 575 -14.87 -43.82 -2.94
N GLN A 576 -14.70 -42.51 -2.67
CA GLN A 576 -14.75 -41.95 -1.30
C GLN A 576 -16.03 -41.15 -1.05
N LYS A 577 -17.22 -41.67 -1.40
CA LYS A 577 -18.49 -40.93 -1.32
C LYS A 577 -18.83 -40.42 0.09
N ARG A 578 -18.53 -41.21 1.13
CA ARG A 578 -18.77 -40.78 2.53
C ARG A 578 -17.89 -39.62 2.93
N ALA A 579 -16.61 -39.66 2.56
CA ALA A 579 -15.66 -38.61 2.82
C ALA A 579 -16.04 -37.30 2.11
N ILE A 580 -16.38 -37.37 0.82
CA ILE A 580 -16.82 -36.25 0.03
C ILE A 580 -18.08 -35.60 0.63
N LYS A 581 -19.08 -36.40 1.01
CA LYS A 581 -20.31 -35.90 1.62
C LYS A 581 -20.08 -35.21 2.97
N ALA A 582 -19.26 -35.81 3.85
CA ALA A 582 -18.93 -35.23 5.14
C ALA A 582 -18.22 -33.86 5.01
N VAL A 583 -17.20 -33.80 4.16
CA VAL A 583 -16.48 -32.55 3.89
C VAL A 583 -17.42 -31.50 3.27
N SER A 584 -18.25 -31.89 2.29
CA SER A 584 -19.17 -30.96 1.63
C SER A 584 -20.19 -30.39 2.60
N ASN A 585 -20.73 -31.21 3.52
CA ASN A 585 -21.67 -30.75 4.54
C ASN A 585 -21.03 -29.76 5.54
N ALA A 586 -19.80 -30.04 5.98
CA ALA A 586 -19.11 -29.14 6.91
C ALA A 586 -18.81 -27.79 6.26
N VAL A 587 -18.30 -27.80 5.02
CA VAL A 587 -18.05 -26.57 4.26
C VAL A 587 -19.34 -25.78 4.00
N ARG A 588 -20.46 -26.47 3.68
CA ARG A 588 -21.77 -25.80 3.51
C ARG A 588 -22.24 -25.16 4.80
N ARG A 589 -22.09 -25.83 5.97
CA ARG A 589 -22.46 -25.25 7.28
C ARG A 589 -21.66 -23.97 7.59
N ALA A 590 -20.36 -23.99 7.36
CA ALA A 590 -19.50 -22.83 7.57
C ALA A 590 -19.88 -21.67 6.65
N ARG A 591 -20.05 -21.94 5.37
CA ARG A 591 -20.41 -20.92 4.36
C ARG A 591 -21.84 -20.38 4.50
N ALA A 592 -22.73 -21.13 5.13
CA ALA A 592 -24.08 -20.68 5.47
C ALA A 592 -24.13 -19.83 6.77
N GLY A 593 -22.99 -19.59 7.44
CA GLY A 593 -22.95 -18.85 8.69
C GLY A 593 -23.56 -19.61 9.89
N LEU A 594 -23.64 -20.95 9.80
CA LEU A 594 -24.22 -21.81 10.83
C LEU A 594 -23.16 -22.43 11.77
N GLN A 595 -21.91 -21.98 11.63
CA GLN A 595 -20.77 -22.42 12.45
C GLN A 595 -20.27 -21.23 13.28
N ASP A 596 -19.50 -21.50 14.35
CA ASP A 596 -18.85 -20.48 15.16
C ASP A 596 -17.85 -19.67 14.30
N GLU A 597 -18.02 -18.34 14.29
CA GLU A 597 -17.20 -17.41 13.50
C GLU A 597 -15.72 -17.40 13.88
N ASN A 598 -15.39 -17.87 15.09
CA ASN A 598 -14.02 -17.91 15.59
C ASN A 598 -13.27 -19.21 15.24
N ARG A 599 -13.85 -20.14 14.47
CA ARG A 599 -13.23 -21.41 14.10
C ARG A 599 -12.85 -21.46 12.62
N PRO A 600 -11.88 -22.31 12.21
CA PRO A 600 -11.61 -22.60 10.80
C PRO A 600 -12.86 -23.02 10.04
N ILE A 601 -12.88 -22.87 8.70
CA ILE A 601 -14.00 -23.29 7.81
C ILE A 601 -14.37 -24.76 8.05
N GLY A 602 -13.39 -25.60 8.39
CA GLY A 602 -13.60 -26.98 8.75
C GLY A 602 -12.30 -27.62 9.23
N SER A 603 -12.46 -28.57 10.15
CA SER A 603 -11.36 -29.35 10.69
C SER A 603 -11.65 -30.85 10.52
N PHE A 604 -10.79 -31.56 9.82
CA PHE A 604 -11.01 -32.94 9.41
C PHE A 604 -9.85 -33.84 9.81
N LEU A 605 -10.15 -35.03 10.32
CA LEU A 605 -9.17 -36.09 10.50
C LEU A 605 -9.44 -37.21 9.50
N PHE A 606 -8.55 -37.37 8.51
CA PHE A 606 -8.63 -38.37 7.46
C PHE A 606 -7.86 -39.64 7.87
N LEU A 607 -8.57 -40.73 8.06
CA LEU A 607 -8.02 -42.02 8.49
C LEU A 607 -8.04 -43.02 7.34
N GLY A 608 -7.02 -43.81 7.22
CA GLY A 608 -6.98 -44.87 6.24
C GLY A 608 -5.61 -45.24 5.72
N PRO A 609 -5.49 -46.37 4.99
CA PRO A 609 -4.19 -46.77 4.45
C PRO A 609 -3.64 -45.77 3.43
N THR A 610 -2.39 -45.97 3.05
CA THR A 610 -1.73 -45.12 2.05
C THR A 610 -2.35 -45.36 0.66
N GLY A 611 -2.47 -44.29 -0.15
CA GLY A 611 -2.90 -44.45 -1.55
C GLY A 611 -4.41 -44.53 -1.79
N VAL A 612 -5.27 -44.28 -0.79
CA VAL A 612 -6.74 -44.28 -0.90
C VAL A 612 -7.35 -42.95 -1.31
N GLY A 613 -6.54 -41.90 -1.46
CA GLY A 613 -7.02 -40.61 -1.95
C GLY A 613 -7.07 -39.46 -0.91
N LYS A 614 -6.56 -39.62 0.33
CA LYS A 614 -6.57 -38.58 1.39
C LYS A 614 -5.98 -37.24 0.89
N THR A 615 -4.77 -37.25 0.36
CA THR A 615 -4.11 -36.07 -0.17
C THR A 615 -4.76 -35.54 -1.45
N GLU A 616 -5.35 -36.41 -2.28
CA GLU A 616 -6.05 -35.99 -3.50
C GLU A 616 -7.35 -35.25 -3.16
N LEU A 617 -8.09 -35.68 -2.14
CA LEU A 617 -9.27 -34.94 -1.67
C LEU A 617 -8.88 -33.57 -1.12
N SER A 618 -7.75 -33.46 -0.40
CA SER A 618 -7.24 -32.17 0.10
C SER A 618 -6.91 -31.21 -1.05
N LYS A 619 -6.29 -31.73 -2.14
CA LYS A 619 -6.01 -30.95 -3.34
C LYS A 619 -7.27 -30.56 -4.11
N ALA A 620 -8.21 -31.50 -4.25
CA ALA A 620 -9.50 -31.23 -4.88
C ALA A 620 -10.30 -30.18 -4.11
N LEU A 621 -10.20 -30.18 -2.79
CA LEU A 621 -10.85 -29.21 -1.93
C LEU A 621 -10.21 -27.81 -2.07
N ALA A 622 -8.88 -27.73 -2.15
CA ALA A 622 -8.17 -26.48 -2.39
C ALA A 622 -8.55 -25.87 -3.75
N GLU A 623 -8.54 -26.70 -4.81
CA GLU A 623 -8.98 -26.27 -6.14
C GLU A 623 -10.45 -25.85 -6.15
N PHE A 624 -11.32 -26.55 -5.44
CA PHE A 624 -12.75 -26.24 -5.39
C PHE A 624 -13.05 -24.94 -4.64
N LEU A 625 -12.43 -24.74 -3.45
CA LEU A 625 -12.68 -23.60 -2.59
C LEU A 625 -11.94 -22.34 -3.02
N PHE A 626 -10.71 -22.49 -3.52
CA PHE A 626 -9.79 -21.38 -3.78
C PHE A 626 -9.37 -21.29 -5.25
N ASP A 627 -9.97 -22.13 -6.13
CA ASP A 627 -9.69 -22.22 -7.58
C ASP A 627 -8.19 -22.44 -7.92
N ASP A 628 -7.39 -22.83 -6.94
CA ASP A 628 -5.96 -23.12 -7.08
C ASP A 628 -5.56 -24.36 -6.28
N GLU A 629 -5.05 -25.40 -6.97
CA GLU A 629 -4.48 -26.57 -6.29
C GLU A 629 -3.27 -26.22 -5.41
N GLY A 630 -2.55 -25.13 -5.75
CA GLY A 630 -1.43 -24.58 -5.00
C GLY A 630 -1.85 -23.80 -3.74
N ALA A 631 -3.14 -23.58 -3.50
CA ALA A 631 -3.66 -23.02 -2.24
C ALA A 631 -3.69 -24.08 -1.13
N MET A 632 -2.81 -25.07 -1.18
CA MET A 632 -2.62 -26.08 -0.17
C MET A 632 -1.23 -25.98 0.46
N VAL A 633 -1.20 -25.80 1.79
CA VAL A 633 0.01 -25.85 2.60
C VAL A 633 0.14 -27.26 3.17
N ARG A 634 1.15 -27.99 2.76
CA ARG A 634 1.42 -29.34 3.30
C ARG A 634 2.56 -29.31 4.28
N ILE A 635 2.32 -29.82 5.48
CA ILE A 635 3.30 -29.95 6.55
C ILE A 635 3.39 -31.43 6.92
N ASP A 636 4.58 -32.01 6.75
CA ASP A 636 4.84 -33.41 7.10
C ASP A 636 5.22 -33.50 8.58
N MET A 637 4.39 -34.15 9.37
CA MET A 637 4.58 -34.24 10.82
C MET A 637 5.74 -35.15 11.21
N SER A 638 6.31 -35.91 10.30
CA SER A 638 7.54 -36.64 10.55
C SER A 638 8.76 -35.74 10.77
N GLU A 639 8.70 -34.49 10.33
CA GLU A 639 9.74 -33.49 10.61
C GLU A 639 9.58 -32.81 12.00
N TYR A 640 8.47 -33.07 12.68
CA TYR A 640 8.09 -32.45 13.96
C TYR A 640 7.96 -33.46 15.12
N MET A 641 8.81 -34.47 15.11
CA MET A 641 8.85 -35.52 16.12
C MET A 641 9.52 -35.06 17.43
N GLU A 642 10.37 -34.03 17.37
CA GLU A 642 11.12 -33.53 18.52
C GLU A 642 10.53 -32.22 19.06
N LYS A 643 10.69 -31.98 20.38
CA LYS A 643 10.19 -30.78 21.04
C LYS A 643 10.69 -29.48 20.39
N HIS A 644 11.95 -29.46 19.97
CA HIS A 644 12.56 -28.27 19.33
C HIS A 644 11.94 -27.93 17.97
N SER A 645 11.38 -28.91 17.28
CA SER A 645 10.75 -28.70 15.99
C SER A 645 9.46 -27.90 16.06
N VAL A 646 8.78 -27.86 17.21
CA VAL A 646 7.56 -27.05 17.42
C VAL A 646 7.86 -25.57 17.25
N ALA A 647 9.04 -25.10 17.70
CA ALA A 647 9.46 -23.72 17.47
C ALA A 647 9.63 -23.37 15.97
N ARG A 648 9.92 -24.34 15.12
CA ARG A 648 9.97 -24.14 13.65
C ARG A 648 8.56 -23.97 13.06
N LEU A 649 7.52 -24.51 13.71
CA LEU A 649 6.15 -24.42 13.23
C LEU A 649 5.57 -23.02 13.43
N ILE A 650 5.78 -22.41 14.62
CA ILE A 650 5.19 -21.13 15.02
C ILE A 650 6.20 -19.99 15.13
N GLY A 651 7.49 -20.27 15.00
CA GLY A 651 8.59 -19.30 15.17
C GLY A 651 9.29 -19.47 16.54
N ALA A 652 10.60 -19.17 16.55
CA ALA A 652 11.40 -19.20 17.77
C ALA A 652 11.08 -17.97 18.66
N PRO A 653 11.09 -18.10 19.99
CA PRO A 653 10.92 -16.95 20.88
C PRO A 653 12.15 -16.01 20.81
N PRO A 654 12.01 -14.74 21.25
CA PRO A 654 13.11 -13.79 21.24
C PRO A 654 14.37 -14.30 21.92
N GLY A 655 15.51 -14.13 21.25
CA GLY A 655 16.83 -14.56 21.76
C GLY A 655 17.26 -15.96 21.33
N TYR A 656 16.45 -16.71 20.59
CA TYR A 656 16.83 -18.01 20.03
C TYR A 656 17.17 -17.91 18.54
N VAL A 657 18.01 -18.84 18.08
CA VAL A 657 18.38 -18.95 16.65
C VAL A 657 17.15 -19.24 15.81
N GLY A 658 16.94 -18.48 14.72
CA GLY A 658 15.77 -18.60 13.85
C GLY A 658 14.59 -17.67 14.21
N TYR A 659 14.76 -16.74 15.15
CA TYR A 659 13.73 -15.76 15.52
C TYR A 659 13.31 -14.88 14.33
N GLU A 660 14.24 -14.48 13.46
CA GLU A 660 13.97 -13.64 12.28
C GLU A 660 13.28 -14.40 11.13
N GLU A 661 13.40 -15.72 11.06
CA GLU A 661 12.86 -16.53 9.97
C GLU A 661 11.34 -16.75 10.04
N GLY A 662 10.72 -16.49 11.22
CA GLY A 662 9.30 -16.78 11.44
C GLY A 662 8.98 -18.29 11.49
N GLY A 663 7.74 -18.64 11.79
CA GLY A 663 7.31 -20.05 11.81
C GLY A 663 6.80 -20.53 10.45
N GLN A 664 7.08 -21.75 10.06
CA GLN A 664 6.64 -22.29 8.76
C GLN A 664 5.12 -22.23 8.60
N LEU A 665 4.37 -22.66 9.61
CA LEU A 665 2.90 -22.62 9.58
C LEU A 665 2.38 -21.18 9.60
N SER A 666 2.87 -20.38 10.56
CA SER A 666 2.42 -19.00 10.76
C SER A 666 2.69 -18.12 9.55
N GLU A 667 3.89 -18.18 8.95
CA GLU A 667 4.24 -17.40 7.77
C GLU A 667 3.46 -17.83 6.50
N HIS A 668 3.25 -19.12 6.29
CA HIS A 668 2.48 -19.60 5.15
C HIS A 668 1.02 -19.15 5.21
N VAL A 669 0.37 -19.31 6.38
CA VAL A 669 -1.03 -18.90 6.55
C VAL A 669 -1.16 -17.39 6.55
N ARG A 670 -0.23 -16.65 7.14
CA ARG A 670 -0.21 -15.20 7.08
C ARG A 670 -0.15 -14.67 5.64
N ARG A 671 0.66 -15.32 4.78
CA ARG A 671 0.78 -14.94 3.36
C ARG A 671 -0.38 -15.45 2.50
N LYS A 672 -0.98 -16.59 2.87
CA LYS A 672 -2.11 -17.22 2.18
C LYS A 672 -3.18 -17.62 3.19
N PRO A 673 -3.96 -16.65 3.70
CA PRO A 673 -4.98 -16.91 4.73
C PRO A 673 -6.12 -17.79 4.23
N TYR A 674 -6.32 -17.88 2.91
CA TYR A 674 -7.28 -18.76 2.26
C TYR A 674 -6.56 -19.98 1.70
N SER A 675 -6.42 -21.00 2.52
CA SER A 675 -5.68 -22.21 2.14
C SER A 675 -6.23 -23.46 2.83
N VAL A 676 -5.95 -24.60 2.23
CA VAL A 676 -6.09 -25.91 2.88
C VAL A 676 -4.76 -26.22 3.57
N VAL A 677 -4.76 -26.32 4.89
CA VAL A 677 -3.58 -26.72 5.65
C VAL A 677 -3.66 -28.22 5.93
N LEU A 678 -2.75 -28.96 5.29
CA LEU A 678 -2.66 -30.43 5.40
C LEU A 678 -1.51 -30.81 6.34
N PHE A 679 -1.82 -31.35 7.50
CA PHE A 679 -0.89 -32.00 8.39
C PHE A 679 -0.83 -33.51 8.09
N ASP A 680 0.23 -33.94 7.44
CA ASP A 680 0.38 -35.33 7.00
C ASP A 680 1.07 -36.18 8.08
N GLU A 681 0.58 -37.41 8.30
CA GLU A 681 1.06 -38.36 9.28
C GLU A 681 1.09 -37.81 10.72
N VAL A 682 -0.03 -37.23 11.15
CA VAL A 682 -0.15 -36.50 12.42
C VAL A 682 0.20 -37.34 13.66
N GLU A 683 0.07 -38.66 13.57
CA GLU A 683 0.47 -39.59 14.62
C GLU A 683 1.97 -39.58 14.95
N LYS A 684 2.81 -39.04 14.08
CA LYS A 684 4.26 -38.91 14.29
C LYS A 684 4.66 -37.64 15.04
N ALA A 685 3.75 -36.67 15.12
CA ALA A 685 4.04 -35.39 15.74
C ALA A 685 4.34 -35.49 17.24
N HIS A 686 5.24 -34.61 17.72
CA HIS A 686 5.45 -34.43 19.16
C HIS A 686 4.17 -33.90 19.80
N HIS A 687 3.91 -34.30 21.08
CA HIS A 687 2.67 -33.91 21.79
C HIS A 687 2.48 -32.38 21.91
N ASP A 688 3.53 -31.58 21.93
CA ASP A 688 3.42 -30.12 22.00
C ASP A 688 2.84 -29.51 20.71
N VAL A 689 2.92 -30.19 19.56
CA VAL A 689 2.26 -29.78 18.32
C VAL A 689 0.74 -29.74 18.50
N PHE A 690 0.16 -30.74 19.23
CA PHE A 690 -1.26 -30.76 19.50
C PHE A 690 -1.74 -29.59 20.34
N ASN A 691 -0.90 -29.07 21.26
CA ASN A 691 -1.23 -27.89 22.04
C ASN A 691 -1.36 -26.62 21.14
N VAL A 692 -0.53 -26.50 20.10
CA VAL A 692 -0.65 -25.44 19.10
C VAL A 692 -1.90 -25.64 18.25
N LEU A 693 -2.15 -26.88 17.81
CA LEU A 693 -3.33 -27.19 16.99
C LEU A 693 -4.63 -26.97 17.77
N LEU A 694 -4.68 -27.24 19.08
CA LEU A 694 -5.85 -26.93 19.91
C LEU A 694 -6.20 -25.45 19.86
N GLN A 695 -5.22 -24.57 19.93
CA GLN A 695 -5.46 -23.13 19.84
C GLN A 695 -6.04 -22.74 18.47
N VAL A 696 -5.52 -23.33 17.38
CA VAL A 696 -6.05 -23.10 16.02
C VAL A 696 -7.49 -23.59 15.90
N LEU A 697 -7.79 -24.78 16.43
CA LEU A 697 -9.12 -25.41 16.31
C LEU A 697 -10.18 -24.72 17.17
N ASP A 698 -9.79 -24.10 18.30
CA ASP A 698 -10.71 -23.42 19.21
C ASP A 698 -10.91 -21.96 18.88
N ASP A 699 -9.80 -21.22 18.80
CA ASP A 699 -9.80 -19.76 18.66
C ASP A 699 -9.63 -19.29 17.19
N GLY A 700 -9.38 -20.23 16.25
CA GLY A 700 -9.11 -19.90 14.84
C GLY A 700 -7.91 -19.00 14.63
N ARG A 701 -6.99 -18.92 15.58
CA ARG A 701 -5.80 -18.06 15.52
C ARG A 701 -4.67 -18.63 16.36
N ILE A 702 -3.44 -18.24 16.03
CA ILE A 702 -2.27 -18.50 16.87
C ILE A 702 -1.44 -17.22 17.01
N THR A 703 -0.70 -17.13 18.12
CA THR A 703 0.33 -16.09 18.26
C THR A 703 1.68 -16.68 17.91
N ASP A 704 2.37 -16.09 16.93
CA ASP A 704 3.69 -16.55 16.50
C ASP A 704 4.80 -16.19 17.52
N GLY A 705 6.01 -16.70 17.30
CA GLY A 705 7.17 -16.41 18.16
C GLY A 705 7.58 -14.94 18.20
N GLN A 706 7.06 -14.12 17.30
CA GLN A 706 7.29 -12.67 17.24
C GLN A 706 6.17 -11.86 17.90
N GLY A 707 5.16 -12.53 18.46
CA GLY A 707 4.01 -11.91 19.13
C GLY A 707 2.90 -11.48 18.18
N ARG A 708 2.96 -11.85 16.89
CA ARG A 708 1.92 -11.52 15.90
C ARG A 708 0.82 -12.56 15.93
N THR A 709 -0.42 -12.13 15.85
CA THR A 709 -1.57 -13.03 15.74
C THR A 709 -1.80 -13.40 14.27
N VAL A 710 -1.83 -14.70 13.98
CA VAL A 710 -2.11 -15.25 12.64
C VAL A 710 -3.51 -15.85 12.64
N ASP A 711 -4.33 -15.45 11.68
CA ASP A 711 -5.73 -15.82 11.55
C ASP A 711 -5.90 -17.09 10.69
N PHE A 712 -6.58 -18.11 11.24
CA PHE A 712 -6.90 -19.38 10.58
C PHE A 712 -8.39 -19.55 10.27
N ARG A 713 -9.24 -18.57 10.56
CA ARG A 713 -10.70 -18.67 10.36
C ARG A 713 -11.09 -18.93 8.90
N ASN A 714 -10.26 -18.52 7.96
CA ASN A 714 -10.47 -18.72 6.53
C ASN A 714 -9.74 -19.95 5.98
N THR A 715 -9.17 -20.80 6.83
CA THR A 715 -8.49 -22.03 6.42
C THR A 715 -9.36 -23.26 6.59
N VAL A 716 -9.03 -24.31 5.84
CA VAL A 716 -9.53 -25.66 6.09
C VAL A 716 -8.37 -26.49 6.65
N ILE A 717 -8.56 -27.05 7.83
CA ILE A 717 -7.54 -27.89 8.50
C ILE A 717 -7.81 -29.37 8.19
N ILE A 718 -6.84 -30.03 7.60
CA ILE A 718 -6.90 -31.46 7.31
C ILE A 718 -5.72 -32.14 7.99
N LEU A 719 -6.02 -33.14 8.80
CA LEU A 719 -5.06 -33.98 9.48
C LEU A 719 -5.14 -35.36 8.83
N THR A 720 -4.04 -35.96 8.40
CA THR A 720 -4.05 -37.35 7.90
C THR A 720 -3.37 -38.29 8.87
N SER A 721 -3.88 -39.48 9.00
CA SER A 721 -3.29 -40.51 9.83
C SER A 721 -3.48 -41.91 9.23
N ASN A 722 -2.53 -42.78 9.55
CA ASN A 722 -2.59 -44.20 9.21
C ASN A 722 -2.99 -45.08 10.39
N ILE A 723 -3.38 -44.49 11.55
CA ILE A 723 -3.88 -45.23 12.72
C ILE A 723 -5.13 -46.00 12.32
N GLY A 724 -5.21 -47.25 12.79
CA GLY A 724 -6.33 -48.16 12.50
C GLY A 724 -6.37 -48.69 11.08
N SER A 725 -5.38 -48.39 10.20
CA SER A 725 -5.37 -48.90 8.82
C SER A 725 -5.46 -50.42 8.70
N GLN A 726 -4.87 -51.16 9.65
CA GLN A 726 -5.00 -52.64 9.72
C GLN A 726 -6.45 -53.11 9.88
N PHE A 727 -7.28 -52.39 10.62
CA PHE A 727 -8.69 -52.74 10.81
C PHE A 727 -9.51 -52.39 9.56
N ILE A 728 -9.12 -51.28 8.87
CA ILE A 728 -9.76 -50.90 7.61
C ILE A 728 -9.49 -51.90 6.48
N LEU A 729 -8.31 -52.53 6.47
CA LEU A 729 -7.93 -53.51 5.47
C LEU A 729 -8.57 -54.89 5.71
N HIS A 730 -8.74 -55.30 6.97
CA HIS A 730 -9.11 -56.69 7.30
C HIS A 730 -10.53 -56.88 7.80
N GLU A 731 -11.19 -55.83 8.29
CA GLU A 731 -12.54 -55.94 8.87
C GLU A 731 -13.60 -55.64 7.79
N GLU A 732 -14.45 -56.62 7.51
CA GLU A 732 -15.53 -56.45 6.53
C GLU A 732 -16.78 -55.75 7.11
N ASN A 733 -17.03 -55.93 8.38
CA ASN A 733 -18.18 -55.29 9.06
C ASN A 733 -17.87 -53.82 9.34
N ALA A 734 -18.65 -52.92 8.74
CA ALA A 734 -18.45 -51.47 8.82
C ALA A 734 -18.56 -50.96 10.27
N GLU A 735 -19.51 -51.45 11.07
CA GLU A 735 -19.70 -50.99 12.45
C GLU A 735 -18.56 -51.47 13.38
N GLN A 736 -18.12 -52.72 13.23
CA GLN A 736 -16.98 -53.24 13.98
C GLN A 736 -15.67 -52.55 13.60
N ARG A 737 -15.49 -52.26 12.30
CA ARG A 737 -14.35 -51.51 11.79
C ARG A 737 -14.28 -50.12 12.40
N GLU A 738 -15.41 -49.40 12.38
CA GLU A 738 -15.51 -48.05 12.94
C GLU A 738 -15.25 -48.04 14.47
N ALA A 739 -15.79 -49.02 15.20
CA ALA A 739 -15.55 -49.16 16.63
C ALA A 739 -14.06 -49.41 16.96
N LYS A 740 -13.38 -50.34 16.24
CA LYS A 740 -11.95 -50.64 16.44
C LYS A 740 -11.04 -49.46 16.04
N VAL A 741 -11.38 -48.76 14.98
CA VAL A 741 -10.64 -47.55 14.56
C VAL A 741 -10.77 -46.45 15.62
N ASN A 742 -11.99 -46.22 16.13
CA ASN A 742 -12.23 -45.25 17.20
C ASN A 742 -11.52 -45.61 18.51
N GLU A 743 -11.44 -46.89 18.85
CA GLU A 743 -10.66 -47.37 20.01
C GLU A 743 -9.15 -47.09 19.82
N ALA A 744 -8.60 -47.38 18.65
CA ALA A 744 -7.21 -47.09 18.33
C ALA A 744 -6.89 -45.59 18.39
N LEU A 745 -7.82 -44.74 17.92
CA LEU A 745 -7.68 -43.28 18.00
C LEU A 745 -7.63 -42.78 19.45
N ARG A 746 -8.55 -43.28 20.31
CA ARG A 746 -8.60 -42.92 21.75
C ARG A 746 -7.35 -43.37 22.50
N GLY A 747 -6.69 -44.42 22.01
CA GLY A 747 -5.43 -44.89 22.55
C GLY A 747 -4.23 -44.02 22.20
N HIS A 748 -4.35 -43.21 21.13
CA HIS A 748 -3.23 -42.41 20.60
C HIS A 748 -3.39 -40.90 20.80
N PHE A 749 -4.60 -40.39 20.59
CA PHE A 749 -4.91 -38.98 20.74
C PHE A 749 -5.69 -38.71 22.04
N ARG A 750 -5.43 -37.57 22.66
CA ARG A 750 -6.18 -37.10 23.82
C ARG A 750 -7.66 -36.83 23.45
N PRO A 751 -8.62 -37.17 24.30
CA PRO A 751 -10.06 -36.93 24.05
C PRO A 751 -10.34 -35.45 23.73
N GLU A 752 -9.65 -34.56 24.41
CA GLU A 752 -9.71 -33.12 24.24
C GLU A 752 -9.45 -32.70 22.78
N PHE A 753 -8.43 -33.27 22.13
CA PHE A 753 -8.08 -32.99 20.72
C PHE A 753 -9.12 -33.54 19.76
N LEU A 754 -9.57 -34.81 19.99
CA LEU A 754 -10.56 -35.42 19.11
C LEU A 754 -11.93 -34.72 19.15
N ASN A 755 -12.31 -34.13 20.30
CA ASN A 755 -13.56 -33.38 20.46
C ASN A 755 -13.56 -32.01 19.77
N ARG A 756 -12.39 -31.51 19.32
CA ARG A 756 -12.24 -30.23 18.62
C ARG A 756 -12.24 -30.36 17.09
N ILE A 757 -12.14 -31.58 16.60
CA ILE A 757 -12.22 -31.92 15.18
C ILE A 757 -13.69 -32.03 14.78
N ASP A 758 -14.10 -31.32 13.72
CA ASP A 758 -15.48 -31.29 13.28
C ASP A 758 -15.95 -32.66 12.75
N GLU A 759 -15.08 -33.35 11.98
CA GLU A 759 -15.44 -34.66 11.42
C GLU A 759 -14.22 -35.60 11.35
N ILE A 760 -14.39 -36.83 11.84
CA ILE A 760 -13.41 -37.92 11.69
C ILE A 760 -13.86 -38.77 10.52
N ILE A 761 -13.07 -38.85 9.46
CA ILE A 761 -13.46 -39.45 8.21
C ILE A 761 -12.60 -40.68 7.90
N ILE A 762 -13.22 -41.83 7.80
CA ILE A 762 -12.56 -43.10 7.44
C ILE A 762 -12.61 -43.26 5.93
N PHE A 763 -11.45 -43.35 5.30
CA PHE A 763 -11.29 -43.66 3.89
C PHE A 763 -11.32 -45.17 3.66
N ASP A 764 -12.23 -45.62 2.84
CA ASP A 764 -12.38 -47.02 2.50
C ASP A 764 -11.27 -47.50 1.55
N ARG A 765 -11.01 -48.82 1.53
CA ARG A 765 -10.13 -49.44 0.52
C ARG A 765 -10.71 -49.28 -0.88
N LEU A 766 -9.85 -49.05 -1.87
CA LEU A 766 -10.27 -48.96 -3.26
C LEU A 766 -10.60 -50.36 -3.82
N VAL A 767 -11.69 -50.47 -4.56
CA VAL A 767 -12.08 -51.69 -5.27
C VAL A 767 -11.57 -51.67 -6.72
N ARG A 768 -11.53 -52.84 -7.39
CA ARG A 768 -10.95 -52.95 -8.77
C ARG A 768 -11.61 -52.02 -9.77
N GLU A 769 -12.93 -51.87 -9.71
CA GLU A 769 -13.69 -51.00 -10.62
C GLU A 769 -13.29 -49.53 -10.46
N GLU A 770 -13.00 -49.11 -9.21
CA GLU A 770 -12.52 -47.76 -8.92
C GLU A 770 -11.10 -47.50 -9.46
N ILE A 771 -10.24 -48.55 -9.46
CA ILE A 771 -8.89 -48.46 -10.01
C ILE A 771 -8.94 -48.16 -11.51
N ALA A 772 -9.85 -48.80 -12.29
CA ALA A 772 -10.00 -48.50 -13.71
C ALA A 772 -10.31 -47.01 -13.94
N THR A 773 -11.20 -46.44 -13.15
CA THR A 773 -11.55 -45.01 -13.21
C THR A 773 -10.36 -44.14 -12.84
N ILE A 774 -9.54 -44.52 -11.84
CA ILE A 774 -8.34 -43.80 -11.48
C ILE A 774 -7.28 -43.86 -12.57
N VAL A 775 -7.14 -44.99 -13.27
CA VAL A 775 -6.28 -45.12 -14.44
C VAL A 775 -6.68 -44.11 -15.52
N ASP A 776 -7.99 -44.04 -15.87
CA ASP A 776 -8.47 -43.07 -16.86
C ASP A 776 -8.16 -41.62 -16.47
N LEU A 777 -8.38 -41.21 -15.21
CA LEU A 777 -8.05 -39.88 -14.72
C LEU A 777 -6.54 -39.55 -14.81
N GLN A 778 -5.68 -40.54 -14.54
CA GLN A 778 -4.23 -40.35 -14.69
C GLN A 778 -3.82 -40.28 -16.18
N LEU A 779 -4.44 -41.08 -17.03
CA LEU A 779 -4.22 -41.04 -18.47
C LEU A 779 -4.68 -39.73 -19.11
N ASP A 780 -5.75 -39.11 -18.60
CA ASP A 780 -6.18 -37.79 -19.08
C ASP A 780 -5.15 -36.70 -18.79
N ARG A 781 -4.43 -36.81 -17.69
CA ARG A 781 -3.29 -35.93 -17.42
C ARG A 781 -2.14 -36.15 -18.44
N VAL A 782 -1.92 -37.39 -18.84
CA VAL A 782 -0.93 -37.72 -19.88
C VAL A 782 -1.39 -37.22 -21.27
N ARG A 783 -2.65 -37.43 -21.63
CA ARG A 783 -3.25 -36.91 -22.85
C ARG A 783 -3.12 -35.40 -22.98
N LYS A 784 -3.41 -34.65 -21.92
CA LYS A 784 -3.25 -33.20 -21.88
C LYS A 784 -1.78 -32.72 -22.03
N ARG A 785 -0.80 -33.54 -21.65
CA ARG A 785 0.61 -33.22 -21.91
C ARG A 785 1.02 -33.49 -23.33
N LEU A 786 0.60 -34.63 -23.88
CA LEU A 786 0.87 -35.02 -25.28
C LEU A 786 0.19 -34.06 -26.26
N SER A 787 -1.02 -33.62 -25.99
CA SER A 787 -1.72 -32.64 -26.84
C SER A 787 -0.99 -31.30 -26.97
N LYS A 788 -0.19 -30.90 -25.97
CA LYS A 788 0.70 -29.71 -26.05
C LYS A 788 1.86 -29.92 -27.04
N GLN A 789 2.16 -31.18 -27.38
CA GLN A 789 3.17 -31.58 -28.36
C GLN A 789 2.53 -32.00 -29.67
N GLY A 790 1.25 -31.67 -29.88
CA GLY A 790 0.51 -32.04 -31.10
C GLY A 790 0.17 -33.53 -31.24
N LEU A 791 0.39 -34.32 -30.18
CA LEU A 791 0.17 -35.76 -30.22
C LEU A 791 -1.13 -36.14 -29.47
N ALA A 792 -1.92 -37.06 -30.05
CA ALA A 792 -3.09 -37.65 -29.38
C ALA A 792 -2.80 -39.08 -28.95
N LEU A 793 -3.34 -39.53 -27.78
CA LEU A 793 -3.11 -40.87 -27.25
C LEU A 793 -4.44 -41.59 -26.98
N ALA A 794 -4.61 -42.75 -27.62
CA ALA A 794 -5.72 -43.69 -27.39
C ALA A 794 -5.18 -45.00 -26.83
N LEU A 795 -5.78 -45.50 -25.72
CA LEU A 795 -5.44 -46.82 -25.16
C LEU A 795 -6.58 -47.79 -25.37
N SER A 796 -6.23 -49.04 -25.64
CA SER A 796 -7.20 -50.15 -25.63
C SER A 796 -7.61 -50.50 -24.21
N GLU A 797 -8.81 -51.02 -24.01
CA GLU A 797 -9.32 -51.43 -22.69
C GLU A 797 -8.41 -52.47 -22.01
N ASN A 798 -7.88 -53.41 -22.79
CA ASN A 798 -6.94 -54.40 -22.28
C ASN A 798 -5.63 -53.79 -21.77
N ALA A 799 -5.13 -52.71 -22.41
CA ALA A 799 -3.94 -52.01 -21.98
C ALA A 799 -4.20 -51.22 -20.68
N LYS A 800 -5.39 -50.63 -20.55
CA LYS A 800 -5.79 -49.93 -19.30
C LYS A 800 -5.91 -50.91 -18.13
N GLU A 801 -6.58 -52.04 -18.37
CA GLU A 801 -6.74 -53.09 -17.36
C GLU A 801 -5.40 -53.69 -16.93
N PHE A 802 -4.46 -53.86 -17.85
CA PHE A 802 -3.11 -54.31 -17.57
C PHE A 802 -2.35 -53.31 -16.69
N ILE A 803 -2.40 -52.00 -17.02
CA ILE A 803 -1.79 -50.95 -16.20
C ILE A 803 -2.43 -50.92 -14.83
N GLY A 804 -3.76 -51.02 -14.72
CA GLY A 804 -4.49 -51.02 -13.47
C GLY A 804 -4.09 -52.22 -12.58
N ASN A 805 -4.00 -53.43 -13.13
CA ASN A 805 -3.60 -54.62 -12.38
C ASN A 805 -2.13 -54.57 -11.93
N GLN A 806 -1.22 -54.04 -12.71
CA GLN A 806 0.18 -53.87 -12.33
C GLN A 806 0.42 -52.68 -11.35
N GLY A 807 -0.47 -51.70 -11.36
CA GLY A 807 -0.41 -50.49 -10.55
C GLY A 807 -1.22 -50.57 -9.25
N TYR A 808 -1.94 -51.67 -8.98
CA TYR A 808 -2.72 -51.84 -7.77
C TYR A 808 -2.01 -52.74 -6.76
N ASP A 809 -1.95 -52.29 -5.53
CA ASP A 809 -1.48 -53.11 -4.41
C ASP A 809 -2.54 -53.05 -3.26
N PRO A 810 -2.94 -54.18 -2.68
CA PRO A 810 -3.96 -54.18 -1.62
C PRO A 810 -3.58 -53.35 -0.38
N VAL A 811 -2.29 -53.21 -0.09
CA VAL A 811 -1.77 -52.47 1.06
C VAL A 811 -1.48 -51.00 0.75
N TYR A 812 -0.93 -50.79 -0.45
CA TYR A 812 -0.49 -49.41 -0.88
C TYR A 812 -1.51 -48.73 -1.79
N GLY A 813 -2.66 -49.37 -2.08
CA GLY A 813 -3.75 -48.81 -2.91
C GLY A 813 -3.30 -48.42 -4.30
N ALA A 814 -3.69 -47.27 -4.75
CA ALA A 814 -3.33 -46.73 -6.08
C ALA A 814 -1.95 -46.01 -6.12
N ARG A 815 -1.14 -46.01 -5.04
CA ARG A 815 0.15 -45.32 -5.02
C ARG A 815 1.15 -45.86 -6.06
N PRO A 816 1.24 -47.20 -6.31
CA PRO A 816 2.13 -47.73 -7.34
C PRO A 816 1.68 -47.40 -8.77
N LEU A 817 0.41 -47.04 -8.98
CA LEU A 817 -0.17 -46.80 -10.32
C LEU A 817 0.59 -45.72 -11.12
N LYS A 818 1.03 -44.67 -10.47
CA LYS A 818 1.80 -43.61 -11.12
C LYS A 818 3.14 -44.15 -11.70
N ARG A 819 3.79 -45.06 -10.97
CA ARG A 819 5.03 -45.72 -11.43
C ARG A 819 4.72 -46.70 -12.56
N ALA A 820 3.62 -47.46 -12.44
CA ALA A 820 3.20 -48.35 -13.49
C ALA A 820 2.92 -47.62 -14.81
N ILE A 821 2.20 -46.50 -14.78
CA ILE A 821 2.00 -45.62 -15.94
C ILE A 821 3.33 -45.12 -16.49
N GLN A 822 4.26 -44.72 -15.63
CA GLN A 822 5.55 -44.23 -16.06
C GLN A 822 6.35 -45.32 -16.79
N HIS A 823 6.53 -46.47 -16.18
CA HIS A 823 7.39 -47.52 -16.72
C HIS A 823 6.76 -48.29 -17.87
N LEU A 824 5.44 -48.54 -17.82
CA LEU A 824 4.76 -49.35 -18.85
C LEU A 824 4.28 -48.54 -20.06
N LEU A 825 4.03 -47.23 -19.84
CA LEU A 825 3.47 -46.39 -20.91
C LEU A 825 4.43 -45.28 -21.32
N LEU A 826 4.87 -44.43 -20.38
CA LEU A 826 5.61 -43.20 -20.71
C LEU A 826 7.06 -43.47 -21.15
N ASP A 827 7.79 -44.34 -20.46
CA ASP A 827 9.18 -44.61 -20.77
C ASP A 827 9.31 -45.24 -22.19
N PRO A 828 8.51 -46.29 -22.59
CA PRO A 828 8.56 -46.82 -23.96
C PRO A 828 8.03 -45.81 -24.99
N LEU A 829 6.96 -45.08 -24.70
CA LEU A 829 6.42 -44.09 -25.63
C LEU A 829 7.42 -42.96 -25.91
N SER A 830 8.16 -42.53 -24.88
CA SER A 830 9.17 -41.47 -25.04
C SER A 830 10.29 -41.86 -25.99
N LEU A 831 10.72 -43.13 -25.96
CA LEU A 831 11.71 -43.67 -26.91
C LEU A 831 11.18 -43.65 -28.33
N ASP A 832 9.93 -44.12 -28.54
CA ASP A 832 9.31 -44.16 -29.88
C ASP A 832 9.07 -42.73 -30.45
N VAL A 833 8.77 -41.76 -29.61
CA VAL A 833 8.64 -40.36 -30.03
C VAL A 833 10.02 -39.75 -30.37
N LEU A 834 11.07 -40.02 -29.57
CA LEU A 834 12.43 -39.56 -29.85
C LEU A 834 13.04 -40.21 -31.10
N ASP A 835 12.69 -41.50 -31.39
CA ASP A 835 13.08 -42.19 -32.59
C ASP A 835 12.35 -41.70 -33.85
N GLY A 836 11.43 -40.75 -33.73
CA GLY A 836 10.73 -40.15 -34.86
C GLY A 836 9.63 -41.02 -35.45
N LYS A 837 9.13 -42.02 -34.72
CA LYS A 837 8.02 -42.88 -35.18
C LYS A 837 6.70 -42.13 -35.30
N PHE A 838 6.54 -41.03 -34.55
CA PHE A 838 5.34 -40.20 -34.50
C PHE A 838 5.70 -38.75 -34.81
N ALA A 839 4.88 -38.12 -35.65
CA ALA A 839 5.01 -36.72 -36.04
C ALA A 839 3.86 -35.87 -35.42
N ASP A 840 4.03 -34.57 -35.45
CA ASP A 840 3.01 -33.62 -35.00
C ASP A 840 1.69 -33.85 -35.77
N GLY A 841 0.58 -33.96 -35.05
CA GLY A 841 -0.74 -34.27 -35.57
C GLY A 841 -1.10 -35.77 -35.55
N ASP A 842 -0.19 -36.66 -35.15
CA ASP A 842 -0.47 -38.09 -35.14
C ASP A 842 -1.30 -38.55 -33.93
N VAL A 843 -2.14 -39.59 -34.18
CA VAL A 843 -2.87 -40.30 -33.13
C VAL A 843 -2.13 -41.60 -32.80
N ILE A 844 -1.64 -41.73 -31.58
CA ILE A 844 -0.90 -42.89 -31.06
C ILE A 844 -1.89 -43.85 -30.44
N ARG A 845 -1.93 -45.09 -30.96
CA ARG A 845 -2.73 -46.17 -30.38
C ARG A 845 -1.84 -47.10 -29.58
N ALA A 846 -2.17 -47.28 -28.29
CA ALA A 846 -1.47 -48.15 -27.37
C ALA A 846 -2.25 -49.41 -27.12
N GLU A 847 -1.70 -50.56 -27.45
CA GLU A 847 -2.33 -51.91 -27.36
C GLU A 847 -1.44 -52.85 -26.54
N LEU A 848 -2.08 -53.83 -25.89
CA LEU A 848 -1.37 -54.85 -25.13
C LEU A 848 -0.98 -55.99 -26.09
N ASP A 849 0.32 -56.25 -26.26
CA ASP A 849 0.85 -57.44 -26.99
C ASP A 849 1.86 -58.17 -26.08
N LYS A 850 1.62 -59.50 -25.90
CA LYS A 850 2.52 -60.40 -25.14
C LYS A 850 3.01 -59.88 -23.79
N GLY A 851 2.18 -59.08 -23.06
CA GLY A 851 2.52 -58.56 -21.75
C GLY A 851 3.30 -57.23 -21.76
N SER A 852 3.44 -56.60 -22.91
CA SER A 852 4.00 -55.24 -23.08
C SER A 852 3.04 -54.35 -23.85
N ILE A 853 3.14 -53.01 -23.61
CA ILE A 853 2.36 -52.02 -24.35
C ILE A 853 3.14 -51.65 -25.61
N VAL A 854 2.49 -51.82 -26.77
CA VAL A 854 3.05 -51.52 -28.09
C VAL A 854 2.31 -50.31 -28.66
N PHE A 855 3.03 -49.42 -29.32
CA PHE A 855 2.49 -48.19 -29.88
C PHE A 855 2.46 -48.27 -31.42
N ALA A 856 1.33 -47.93 -31.99
CA ALA A 856 1.11 -47.85 -33.42
C ALA A 856 0.46 -46.53 -33.81
N LYS A 857 0.67 -46.07 -35.02
CA LYS A 857 -0.03 -44.92 -35.58
C LYS A 857 -1.46 -45.35 -35.90
N ALA A 858 -2.48 -44.62 -35.42
CA ALA A 858 -3.91 -44.92 -35.62
C ALA A 858 -4.36 -44.53 -37.03
#